data_666ccb306e7bdc109eb8796fb9000eb5
#
_entry.id   666ccb306e7bdc109eb8796fb9000eb5
#
_cell.length_a   1.000
_cell.length_b   1.000
_cell.length_c   1.000
_cell.angle_alpha   90.00
_cell.angle_beta   90.00
_cell.angle_gamma   90.00
#
_symmetry.space_group_name_H-M   'P 1'
#
loop_
_entity.id
_entity.type
_entity.pdbx_description
1 polymer ?
#
loop_
_entity_poly.entity_id
_entity_poly.type
_entity_poly.pdbx_seq_one_letter_code
_entity_poly.pdbx_strand_id
1 'polypeptide(L)'
;MKPRLLDTLDRPQDLHALSEEQLQALAQEVREHIIDTVGEIGGHFGANLGTCELAVALHSLLDSPRDKVLWDVGHQAYPHKVLTGRRDRLATIRKYQGLAPFCSIPESEHDIMGAGHASTSIGYGVGLKEGMRLGNGENGKVVAVIGDGAMTGGVAFEAVHQAGGLGTPLVVVLNDNGMSISPNVGAMSRYFSRVRLNPKLWKAREGVEGNLAKLPAPLGAAFERLGPQLKESLKAFWAPGLWWEELDWAYTGVVDGHDVRALREALREALAAERPVVVHVATVKGKGFAAAEEGGLEGMEKWHAAKAGSIVAGAPAVAKQPAAGAPKAVPQYTTVFGNALVEECRRDERVVGITAAMNSGTGLNILQKALPERYFDVGIAEQQAILFASGLALQGAKPVAAIYSTFLQRAFDQIVHDVCLQNLNVVFALDRAGLVGDDGPTHHGVFDIPYLRCLPNMVLMAPRDEAILVDMLRTALVHDGPIALRYPRGEGLGVELPSEPRAIEIGTGEILREAGAAGEARVAILGYGTGVAKGLEAADLLAESGIEVTVADARFAKPIDAALAAQLAAEHDLLVTVEEGVLAGGFGSAVWETLSDGGMAPRMLRVGIPDRYVTHGAPKLLHEEVGFTPERIAERIEAAVLDRRSTFVRV
;
A
#
# COMPACT_ATOMS: atom_id res chain seq x y z
N MET A 1 28.42 -29.56 -11.61
CA MET A 1 26.96 -29.46 -11.54
C MET A 1 26.44 -29.22 -12.95
N LYS A 2 25.33 -29.83 -13.33
CA LYS A 2 24.67 -29.41 -14.60
C LYS A 2 24.26 -27.93 -14.44
N PRO A 3 24.43 -27.08 -15.48
CA PRO A 3 23.92 -25.70 -15.41
C PRO A 3 22.41 -25.74 -15.13
N ARG A 4 21.93 -24.83 -14.30
CA ARG A 4 20.48 -24.68 -14.06
C ARG A 4 19.83 -24.25 -15.36
N LEU A 5 18.59 -24.69 -15.60
CA LEU A 5 17.83 -24.31 -16.79
C LEU A 5 17.62 -22.80 -16.81
N LEU A 6 17.33 -22.21 -15.65
CA LEU A 6 17.17 -20.76 -15.46
C LEU A 6 18.37 -19.96 -15.98
N ASP A 7 19.60 -20.50 -15.86
CA ASP A 7 20.83 -19.80 -16.27
C ASP A 7 21.03 -19.79 -17.80
N THR A 8 20.23 -20.57 -18.54
CA THR A 8 20.27 -20.66 -20.00
C THR A 8 19.21 -19.80 -20.71
N LEU A 9 18.36 -19.10 -19.94
CA LEU A 9 17.27 -18.29 -20.48
C LEU A 9 17.65 -16.81 -20.47
N ASP A 10 17.54 -16.16 -21.63
CA ASP A 10 17.84 -14.73 -21.79
C ASP A 10 16.55 -13.88 -21.91
N ARG A 11 15.49 -14.46 -22.46
CA ARG A 11 14.21 -13.78 -22.72
C ARG A 11 13.02 -14.71 -22.47
N PRO A 12 11.81 -14.17 -22.20
CA PRO A 12 10.65 -15.00 -21.88
C PRO A 12 10.23 -15.95 -23.03
N GLN A 13 10.51 -15.62 -24.29
CA GLN A 13 10.21 -16.49 -25.43
C GLN A 13 10.98 -17.80 -25.43
N ASP A 14 12.12 -17.88 -24.75
CA ASP A 14 12.90 -19.12 -24.65
C ASP A 14 12.10 -20.23 -23.94
N LEU A 15 11.09 -19.86 -23.13
CA LEU A 15 10.20 -20.80 -22.44
C LEU A 15 9.28 -21.57 -23.41
N HIS A 16 9.02 -21.05 -24.61
CA HIS A 16 8.12 -21.68 -25.59
C HIS A 16 8.63 -23.02 -26.11
N ALA A 17 9.95 -23.25 -26.08
CA ALA A 17 10.58 -24.47 -26.55
C ALA A 17 10.72 -25.56 -25.47
N LEU A 18 10.39 -25.27 -24.20
CA LEU A 18 10.58 -26.17 -23.09
C LEU A 18 9.42 -27.18 -22.95
N SER A 19 9.77 -28.42 -22.55
CA SER A 19 8.76 -29.42 -22.20
C SER A 19 8.04 -29.07 -20.88
N GLU A 20 6.92 -29.73 -20.60
CA GLU A 20 6.16 -29.50 -19.35
C GLU A 20 6.98 -29.84 -18.10
N GLU A 21 7.78 -30.91 -18.16
CA GLU A 21 8.69 -31.29 -17.07
C GLU A 21 9.79 -30.25 -16.86
N GLN A 22 10.32 -29.69 -17.96
CA GLN A 22 11.34 -28.63 -17.89
C GLN A 22 10.72 -27.34 -17.33
N LEU A 23 9.50 -26.97 -17.71
CA LEU A 23 8.79 -25.81 -17.17
C LEU A 23 8.50 -25.97 -15.67
N GLN A 24 8.10 -27.17 -15.23
CA GLN A 24 7.89 -27.42 -13.80
C GLN A 24 9.21 -27.34 -13.01
N ALA A 25 10.30 -27.87 -13.56
CA ALA A 25 11.63 -27.75 -12.96
C ALA A 25 12.11 -26.29 -12.92
N LEU A 26 11.87 -25.53 -13.99
CA LEU A 26 12.19 -24.09 -14.06
C LEU A 26 11.47 -23.30 -12.97
N ALA A 27 10.19 -23.58 -12.71
CA ALA A 27 9.45 -22.90 -11.64
C ALA A 27 10.10 -23.12 -10.27
N GLN A 28 10.63 -24.32 -10.03
CA GLN A 28 11.39 -24.63 -8.82
C GLN A 28 12.72 -23.87 -8.75
N GLU A 29 13.47 -23.79 -9.85
CA GLU A 29 14.73 -23.03 -9.91
C GLU A 29 14.50 -21.52 -9.71
N VAL A 30 13.41 -20.96 -10.25
CA VAL A 30 13.00 -19.56 -10.02
C VAL A 30 12.69 -19.34 -8.55
N ARG A 31 11.98 -20.27 -7.90
CA ARG A 31 11.65 -20.19 -6.47
C ARG A 31 12.91 -20.20 -5.61
N GLU A 32 13.83 -21.13 -5.88
CA GLU A 32 15.11 -21.22 -5.16
C GLU A 32 15.93 -19.94 -5.32
N HIS A 33 16.00 -19.40 -6.53
CA HIS A 33 16.69 -18.13 -6.79
C HIS A 33 16.08 -16.97 -5.99
N ILE A 34 14.75 -16.90 -5.85
CA ILE A 34 14.06 -15.88 -5.05
C ILE A 34 14.32 -16.12 -3.56
N ILE A 35 14.26 -17.36 -3.06
CA ILE A 35 14.54 -17.68 -1.65
C ILE A 35 15.95 -17.23 -1.28
N ASP A 36 16.95 -17.58 -2.08
CA ASP A 36 18.34 -17.24 -1.82
C ASP A 36 18.56 -15.72 -1.85
N THR A 37 18.07 -15.07 -2.92
CA THR A 37 18.30 -13.64 -3.12
C THR A 37 17.52 -12.78 -2.10
N VAL A 38 16.20 -12.99 -1.97
CA VAL A 38 15.36 -12.19 -1.06
C VAL A 38 15.64 -12.52 0.41
N GLY A 39 16.04 -13.77 0.69
CA GLY A 39 16.50 -14.16 2.02
C GLY A 39 17.70 -13.36 2.50
N GLU A 40 18.63 -13.05 1.59
CA GLU A 40 19.81 -12.24 1.87
C GLU A 40 19.48 -10.74 2.02
N ILE A 41 18.75 -10.19 1.06
CA ILE A 41 18.55 -8.71 0.96
C ILE A 41 17.28 -8.19 1.61
N GLY A 42 16.30 -9.05 1.88
CA GLY A 42 14.94 -8.68 2.30
C GLY A 42 14.02 -8.31 1.13
N GLY A 43 12.72 -8.24 1.39
CA GLY A 43 11.72 -7.85 0.39
C GLY A 43 10.42 -8.65 0.47
N HIS A 44 9.50 -8.45 -0.48
CA HIS A 44 8.28 -9.24 -0.58
C HIS A 44 8.64 -10.70 -0.85
N PHE A 45 8.08 -11.64 -0.07
CA PHE A 45 8.60 -13.00 -0.06
C PHE A 45 7.53 -14.05 -0.36
N GLY A 46 6.64 -14.32 0.58
CA GLY A 46 5.71 -15.45 0.47
C GLY A 46 4.80 -15.41 -0.76
N ALA A 47 4.35 -14.22 -1.18
CA ALA A 47 3.52 -14.07 -2.36
C ALA A 47 4.28 -14.45 -3.65
N ASN A 48 5.57 -14.12 -3.75
CA ASN A 48 6.40 -14.47 -4.89
C ASN A 48 6.63 -15.97 -5.00
N LEU A 49 6.84 -16.64 -3.87
CA LEU A 49 7.03 -18.10 -3.86
C LEU A 49 5.77 -18.85 -4.32
N GLY A 50 4.59 -18.29 -4.06
CA GLY A 50 3.31 -18.84 -4.48
C GLY A 50 2.99 -18.67 -5.97
N THR A 51 3.71 -17.81 -6.71
CA THR A 51 3.40 -17.48 -8.10
C THR A 51 4.45 -17.94 -9.11
N CYS A 52 5.43 -18.75 -8.71
CA CYS A 52 6.50 -19.19 -9.60
C CYS A 52 5.96 -20.02 -10.78
N GLU A 53 5.13 -21.03 -10.52
CA GLU A 53 4.51 -21.85 -11.56
C GLU A 53 3.58 -21.04 -12.46
N LEU A 54 2.80 -20.13 -11.88
CA LEU A 54 1.91 -19.25 -12.63
C LEU A 54 2.69 -18.35 -13.60
N ALA A 55 3.79 -17.73 -13.15
CA ALA A 55 4.64 -16.90 -13.99
C ALA A 55 5.26 -17.69 -15.14
N VAL A 56 5.78 -18.90 -14.85
CA VAL A 56 6.33 -19.81 -15.87
C VAL A 56 5.25 -20.23 -16.87
N ALA A 57 4.06 -20.62 -16.40
CA ALA A 57 2.95 -21.00 -17.26
C ALA A 57 2.53 -19.86 -18.20
N LEU A 58 2.39 -18.63 -17.67
CA LEU A 58 2.05 -17.43 -18.46
C LEU A 58 3.11 -17.14 -19.52
N HIS A 59 4.38 -17.04 -19.16
CA HIS A 59 5.46 -16.74 -20.10
C HIS A 59 5.76 -17.87 -21.08
N SER A 60 5.35 -19.11 -20.80
CA SER A 60 5.45 -20.22 -21.77
C SER A 60 4.34 -20.21 -22.84
N LEU A 61 3.33 -19.37 -22.69
CA LEU A 61 2.18 -19.27 -23.62
C LEU A 61 2.06 -17.91 -24.30
N LEU A 62 2.59 -16.84 -23.68
CA LEU A 62 2.43 -15.47 -24.12
C LEU A 62 3.71 -14.95 -24.77
N ASP A 63 3.56 -14.16 -25.81
CA ASP A 63 4.66 -13.49 -26.50
C ASP A 63 4.79 -12.05 -25.96
N SER A 64 5.33 -11.94 -24.74
CA SER A 64 5.58 -10.67 -24.07
C SER A 64 6.78 -9.95 -24.71
N PRO A 65 6.75 -8.63 -25.01
CA PRO A 65 5.75 -7.66 -24.52
C PRO A 65 4.55 -7.43 -25.45
N ARG A 66 4.44 -8.11 -26.61
CA ARG A 66 3.27 -8.00 -27.49
C ARG A 66 2.00 -8.39 -26.75
N ASP A 67 2.00 -9.57 -26.13
CA ASP A 67 0.96 -9.99 -25.20
C ASP A 67 1.23 -9.37 -23.82
N LYS A 68 0.17 -8.87 -23.18
CA LYS A 68 0.28 -8.04 -21.97
C LYS A 68 -0.05 -8.84 -20.72
N VAL A 69 0.86 -8.86 -19.77
CA VAL A 69 0.64 -9.43 -18.43
C VAL A 69 0.63 -8.30 -17.41
N LEU A 70 -0.47 -8.17 -16.68
CA LEU A 70 -0.70 -7.15 -15.66
C LEU A 70 -0.66 -7.81 -14.28
N TRP A 71 0.23 -7.39 -13.41
CA TRP A 71 0.34 -7.89 -12.03
C TRP A 71 -0.30 -6.89 -11.06
N ASP A 72 -1.50 -7.21 -10.56
CA ASP A 72 -2.17 -6.38 -9.56
C ASP A 72 -1.33 -6.23 -8.30
N VAL A 73 -1.23 -5.01 -7.75
CA VAL A 73 -0.27 -4.66 -6.70
C VAL A 73 1.20 -4.83 -7.13
N GLY A 74 1.55 -5.97 -7.74
CA GLY A 74 2.90 -6.27 -8.22
C GLY A 74 3.88 -6.80 -7.17
N HIS A 75 3.46 -6.99 -5.92
CA HIS A 75 4.30 -7.55 -4.84
C HIS A 75 4.62 -9.03 -5.04
N GLN A 76 3.90 -9.73 -5.92
CA GLN A 76 4.08 -11.14 -6.32
C GLN A 76 4.77 -11.28 -7.68
N ALA A 77 5.34 -10.21 -8.25
CA ALA A 77 5.86 -10.18 -9.62
C ALA A 77 7.38 -10.44 -9.73
N TYR A 78 8.05 -10.89 -8.66
CA TYR A 78 9.48 -11.21 -8.77
C TYR A 78 9.78 -12.35 -9.74
N PRO A 79 8.98 -13.46 -9.79
CA PRO A 79 9.15 -14.47 -10.84
C PRO A 79 9.06 -13.89 -12.25
N HIS A 80 8.12 -12.96 -12.50
CA HIS A 80 8.00 -12.23 -13.76
C HIS A 80 9.30 -11.44 -14.06
N LYS A 81 9.85 -10.69 -13.09
CA LYS A 81 11.12 -9.96 -13.27
C LYS A 81 12.28 -10.90 -13.61
N VAL A 82 12.37 -12.02 -12.92
CA VAL A 82 13.40 -13.06 -13.17
C VAL A 82 13.30 -13.58 -14.60
N LEU A 83 12.10 -13.94 -15.06
CA LEU A 83 11.85 -14.51 -16.39
C LEU A 83 11.92 -13.51 -17.55
N THR A 84 11.89 -12.21 -17.25
CA THR A 84 11.94 -11.11 -18.24
C THR A 84 13.29 -10.38 -18.22
N GLY A 85 14.39 -11.11 -18.03
CA GLY A 85 15.76 -10.61 -18.22
C GLY A 85 16.34 -9.82 -17.05
N ARG A 86 15.69 -9.80 -15.87
CA ARG A 86 16.15 -9.06 -14.68
C ARG A 86 16.72 -9.96 -13.58
N ARG A 87 16.91 -11.25 -13.85
CA ARG A 87 17.45 -12.27 -12.94
C ARG A 87 18.72 -11.80 -12.21
N ASP A 88 19.73 -11.38 -12.97
CA ASP A 88 21.04 -11.02 -12.44
C ASP A 88 21.04 -9.71 -11.63
N ARG A 89 19.99 -8.92 -11.79
CA ARG A 89 19.78 -7.68 -11.06
C ARG A 89 18.85 -7.85 -9.84
N LEU A 90 18.27 -9.03 -9.62
CA LEU A 90 17.29 -9.22 -8.54
C LEU A 90 17.86 -8.84 -7.15
N ALA A 91 19.16 -9.04 -6.93
CA ALA A 91 19.84 -8.64 -5.70
C ALA A 91 19.86 -7.11 -5.43
N THR A 92 19.44 -6.30 -6.40
CA THR A 92 19.30 -4.84 -6.27
C THR A 92 17.87 -4.39 -6.01
N ILE A 93 16.89 -5.31 -5.96
CA ILE A 93 15.47 -4.94 -5.80
C ILE A 93 15.25 -4.19 -4.49
N ARG A 94 14.44 -3.12 -4.53
CA ARG A 94 14.16 -2.22 -3.39
C ARG A 94 15.36 -1.38 -2.90
N LYS A 95 16.55 -1.57 -3.47
CA LYS A 95 17.72 -0.74 -3.17
C LYS A 95 17.72 0.53 -4.03
N TYR A 96 18.24 1.60 -3.49
CA TYR A 96 18.39 2.88 -4.21
C TYR A 96 19.09 2.67 -5.55
N GLN A 97 18.51 3.20 -6.64
CA GLN A 97 18.94 2.98 -8.04
C GLN A 97 18.95 1.52 -8.51
N GLY A 98 18.37 0.60 -7.76
CA GLY A 98 18.19 -0.80 -8.13
C GLY A 98 16.85 -1.06 -8.82
N LEU A 99 16.44 -2.35 -8.86
CA LEU A 99 15.13 -2.72 -9.37
C LEU A 99 14.01 -2.21 -8.47
N ALA A 100 12.95 -1.72 -9.09
CA ALA A 100 11.74 -1.29 -8.41
C ALA A 100 11.06 -2.44 -7.63
N PRO A 101 10.45 -2.15 -6.47
CA PRO A 101 9.77 -3.17 -5.64
C PRO A 101 8.56 -3.81 -6.31
N PHE A 102 7.97 -3.13 -7.28
CA PHE A 102 6.78 -3.53 -8.03
C PHE A 102 7.07 -3.45 -9.53
N CYS A 103 6.11 -3.80 -10.40
CA CYS A 103 6.23 -3.53 -11.82
C CYS A 103 6.33 -2.02 -12.08
N SER A 104 7.20 -1.64 -12.99
CA SER A 104 7.52 -0.24 -13.30
C SER A 104 7.77 -0.05 -14.79
N ILE A 105 6.91 0.71 -15.46
CA ILE A 105 7.00 0.95 -16.92
C ILE A 105 8.39 1.40 -17.38
N PRO A 106 9.08 2.34 -16.67
CA PRO A 106 10.43 2.76 -17.07
C PRO A 106 11.51 1.68 -16.90
N GLU A 107 11.23 0.61 -16.14
CA GLU A 107 12.21 -0.43 -15.82
C GLU A 107 12.33 -1.49 -16.92
N SER A 108 11.20 -1.84 -17.56
CA SER A 108 11.15 -2.92 -18.53
C SER A 108 9.94 -2.79 -19.46
N GLU A 109 10.12 -3.09 -20.75
CA GLU A 109 9.03 -3.19 -21.73
C GLU A 109 7.98 -4.27 -21.40
N HIS A 110 8.34 -5.22 -20.52
CA HIS A 110 7.44 -6.27 -20.03
C HIS A 110 6.55 -5.79 -18.87
N ASP A 111 6.86 -4.66 -18.24
CA ASP A 111 6.09 -4.06 -17.16
C ASP A 111 5.04 -3.09 -17.74
N ILE A 112 3.86 -3.61 -18.07
CA ILE A 112 2.83 -2.90 -18.84
C ILE A 112 2.12 -1.80 -18.03
N MET A 113 2.06 -1.95 -16.73
CA MET A 113 1.52 -0.94 -15.81
C MET A 113 2.44 -0.74 -14.62
N GLY A 114 2.51 0.50 -14.12
CA GLY A 114 3.08 0.76 -12.80
C GLY A 114 2.15 0.18 -11.73
N ALA A 115 2.73 -0.60 -10.82
CA ALA A 115 1.98 -1.29 -9.78
C ALA A 115 2.34 -0.76 -8.38
N GLY A 116 1.56 -1.16 -7.35
CA GLY A 116 1.72 -0.75 -5.96
C GLY A 116 0.39 -0.62 -5.23
N HIS A 117 -0.63 -0.05 -5.88
CA HIS A 117 -2.00 0.03 -5.37
C HIS A 117 -2.86 -1.11 -5.94
N ALA A 118 -3.65 -1.76 -5.09
CA ALA A 118 -4.45 -2.93 -5.46
C ALA A 118 -5.68 -2.59 -6.32
N SER A 119 -6.24 -3.62 -6.95
CA SER A 119 -7.57 -3.63 -7.60
C SER A 119 -7.65 -2.94 -8.96
N THR A 120 -6.53 -2.53 -9.56
CA THR A 120 -6.52 -1.71 -10.78
C THR A 120 -6.27 -2.51 -12.06
N SER A 121 -5.71 -3.71 -11.97
CA SER A 121 -5.24 -4.49 -13.13
C SER A 121 -6.33 -4.84 -14.15
N ILE A 122 -7.55 -5.18 -13.68
CA ILE A 122 -8.66 -5.52 -14.57
C ILE A 122 -9.06 -4.29 -15.41
N GLY A 123 -9.19 -3.10 -14.77
CA GLY A 123 -9.53 -1.87 -15.47
C GLY A 123 -8.49 -1.48 -16.55
N TYR A 124 -7.20 -1.61 -16.21
CA TYR A 124 -6.12 -1.46 -17.20
C TYR A 124 -6.27 -2.46 -18.35
N GLY A 125 -6.55 -3.73 -18.04
CA GLY A 125 -6.74 -4.79 -19.03
C GLY A 125 -7.88 -4.51 -20.00
N VAL A 126 -9.02 -4.01 -19.50
CA VAL A 126 -10.15 -3.59 -20.33
C VAL A 126 -9.72 -2.46 -21.27
N GLY A 127 -9.09 -1.41 -20.72
CA GLY A 127 -8.62 -0.28 -21.53
C GLY A 127 -7.61 -0.68 -22.61
N LEU A 128 -6.67 -1.58 -22.29
CA LEU A 128 -5.69 -2.11 -23.26
C LEU A 128 -6.38 -2.88 -24.40
N LYS A 129 -7.31 -3.79 -24.07
CA LYS A 129 -8.02 -4.57 -25.10
C LYS A 129 -8.87 -3.69 -26.00
N GLU A 130 -9.59 -2.72 -25.43
CA GLU A 130 -10.37 -1.77 -26.23
C GLU A 130 -9.48 -0.87 -27.09
N GLY A 131 -8.32 -0.45 -26.57
CA GLY A 131 -7.31 0.27 -27.35
C GLY A 131 -6.80 -0.54 -28.56
N MET A 132 -6.51 -1.83 -28.35
CA MET A 132 -6.13 -2.75 -29.43
C MET A 132 -7.28 -2.91 -30.49
N ARG A 133 -8.53 -3.07 -30.01
CA ARG A 133 -9.72 -3.17 -30.89
C ARG A 133 -9.93 -1.92 -31.75
N LEU A 134 -9.61 -0.75 -31.22
CA LEU A 134 -9.68 0.53 -31.98
C LEU A 134 -8.52 0.74 -32.95
N GLY A 135 -7.63 -0.24 -33.10
CA GLY A 135 -6.49 -0.16 -34.01
C GLY A 135 -5.30 0.65 -33.48
N ASN A 136 -5.28 0.97 -32.18
CA ASN A 136 -4.20 1.71 -31.53
C ASN A 136 -3.13 0.76 -30.98
N GLY A 137 -2.56 -0.10 -31.83
CA GLY A 137 -1.51 -1.02 -31.43
C GLY A 137 -1.69 -2.44 -32.00
N GLU A 138 -0.76 -3.33 -31.65
CA GLU A 138 -0.81 -4.73 -32.05
C GLU A 138 -1.90 -5.48 -31.26
N ASN A 139 -2.66 -6.32 -31.96
CA ASN A 139 -3.71 -7.12 -31.31
C ASN A 139 -3.10 -8.33 -30.57
N GLY A 140 -2.66 -8.11 -29.33
CA GLY A 140 -2.13 -9.12 -28.43
C GLY A 140 -3.18 -9.67 -27.45
N LYS A 141 -2.78 -10.70 -26.71
CA LYS A 141 -3.53 -11.20 -25.56
C LYS A 141 -3.32 -10.26 -24.36
N VAL A 142 -4.30 -10.18 -23.48
CA VAL A 142 -4.19 -9.42 -22.22
C VAL A 142 -4.61 -10.31 -21.06
N VAL A 143 -3.73 -10.45 -20.07
CA VAL A 143 -3.95 -11.23 -18.86
C VAL A 143 -3.73 -10.34 -17.65
N ALA A 144 -4.73 -10.22 -16.78
CA ALA A 144 -4.64 -9.55 -15.49
C ALA A 144 -4.55 -10.58 -14.37
N VAL A 145 -3.45 -10.59 -13.61
CA VAL A 145 -3.28 -11.44 -12.43
C VAL A 145 -3.65 -10.63 -11.20
N ILE A 146 -4.72 -11.01 -10.52
CA ILE A 146 -5.25 -10.31 -9.35
C ILE A 146 -5.41 -11.28 -8.17
N GLY A 147 -5.01 -10.84 -6.97
CA GLY A 147 -5.22 -11.61 -5.75
C GLY A 147 -6.66 -11.53 -5.25
N ASP A 148 -7.11 -12.56 -4.54
CA ASP A 148 -8.45 -12.63 -3.92
C ASP A 148 -8.68 -11.49 -2.91
N GLY A 149 -7.64 -11.03 -2.19
CA GLY A 149 -7.70 -9.84 -1.36
C GLY A 149 -7.95 -8.55 -2.16
N ALA A 150 -7.31 -8.39 -3.31
CA ALA A 150 -7.47 -7.22 -4.18
C ALA A 150 -8.85 -7.18 -4.86
N MET A 151 -9.55 -8.31 -4.96
CA MET A 151 -10.93 -8.37 -5.43
C MET A 151 -11.94 -7.73 -4.45
N THR A 152 -11.55 -7.40 -3.23
CA THR A 152 -12.43 -6.69 -2.27
C THR A 152 -12.55 -5.19 -2.56
N GLY A 153 -11.70 -4.62 -3.40
CA GLY A 153 -11.74 -3.22 -3.80
C GLY A 153 -12.85 -2.91 -4.82
N GLY A 154 -13.60 -1.83 -4.60
CA GLY A 154 -14.72 -1.42 -5.47
C GLY A 154 -14.32 -1.27 -6.94
N VAL A 155 -13.15 -0.69 -7.20
CA VAL A 155 -12.60 -0.49 -8.56
C VAL A 155 -12.48 -1.80 -9.35
N ALA A 156 -12.17 -2.93 -8.69
CA ALA A 156 -12.15 -4.24 -9.35
C ALA A 156 -13.55 -4.66 -9.80
N PHE A 157 -14.59 -4.42 -8.98
CA PHE A 157 -15.98 -4.69 -9.35
C PHE A 157 -16.47 -3.83 -10.51
N GLU A 158 -16.13 -2.54 -10.50
CA GLU A 158 -16.44 -1.61 -11.60
C GLU A 158 -15.85 -2.13 -12.92
N ALA A 159 -14.60 -2.58 -12.90
CA ALA A 159 -13.92 -3.12 -14.06
C ALA A 159 -14.51 -4.47 -14.52
N VAL A 160 -14.88 -5.35 -13.61
CA VAL A 160 -15.56 -6.62 -13.91
C VAL A 160 -16.91 -6.35 -14.58
N HIS A 161 -17.70 -5.43 -14.02
CA HIS A 161 -18.98 -5.01 -14.60
C HIS A 161 -18.81 -4.47 -16.03
N GLN A 162 -17.85 -3.57 -16.23
CA GLN A 162 -17.59 -2.97 -17.55
C GLN A 162 -17.13 -4.01 -18.58
N ALA A 163 -16.20 -4.90 -18.18
CA ALA A 163 -15.67 -5.91 -19.10
C ALA A 163 -16.75 -6.90 -19.57
N GLY A 164 -17.64 -7.33 -18.67
CA GLY A 164 -18.77 -8.18 -19.02
C GLY A 164 -19.73 -7.49 -19.97
N GLY A 165 -20.14 -6.25 -19.63
CA GLY A 165 -21.06 -5.48 -20.47
C GLY A 165 -20.52 -5.16 -21.88
N LEU A 166 -19.20 -5.04 -22.03
CA LEU A 166 -18.54 -4.85 -23.33
C LEU A 166 -18.24 -6.17 -24.07
N GLY A 167 -18.25 -7.31 -23.35
CA GLY A 167 -17.79 -8.59 -23.89
C GLY A 167 -16.28 -8.60 -24.19
N THR A 168 -15.49 -7.79 -23.49
CA THR A 168 -14.05 -7.59 -23.78
C THR A 168 -13.27 -8.90 -23.59
N PRO A 169 -12.56 -9.44 -24.59
CA PRO A 169 -11.83 -10.71 -24.50
C PRO A 169 -10.55 -10.55 -23.67
N LEU A 170 -10.71 -10.48 -22.36
CA LEU A 170 -9.69 -10.33 -21.33
C LEU A 170 -9.63 -11.60 -20.47
N VAL A 171 -8.45 -12.08 -20.14
CA VAL A 171 -8.26 -13.16 -19.16
C VAL A 171 -7.89 -12.57 -17.80
N VAL A 172 -8.66 -12.90 -16.78
CA VAL A 172 -8.34 -12.58 -15.39
C VAL A 172 -7.93 -13.85 -14.68
N VAL A 173 -6.70 -13.89 -14.18
CA VAL A 173 -6.22 -14.96 -13.29
C VAL A 173 -6.50 -14.51 -11.86
N LEU A 174 -7.51 -15.12 -11.24
CA LEU A 174 -7.80 -14.94 -9.82
C LEU A 174 -6.87 -15.83 -8.99
N ASN A 175 -5.80 -15.24 -8.46
CA ASN A 175 -4.83 -15.91 -7.59
C ASN A 175 -5.36 -15.97 -6.16
N ASP A 176 -5.99 -17.10 -5.79
CA ASP A 176 -6.62 -17.32 -4.50
C ASP A 176 -5.70 -18.09 -3.55
N ASN A 177 -5.20 -17.42 -2.53
CA ASN A 177 -4.46 -18.04 -1.44
C ASN A 177 -5.08 -17.76 -0.04
N GLY A 178 -6.19 -17.02 0.02
CA GLY A 178 -6.90 -16.66 1.25
C GLY A 178 -6.23 -15.54 2.04
N MET A 179 -5.21 -14.88 1.49
CA MET A 179 -4.38 -13.94 2.20
C MET A 179 -4.19 -12.63 1.42
N SER A 180 -4.27 -11.52 2.13
CA SER A 180 -3.64 -10.25 1.76
C SER A 180 -2.30 -10.11 2.51
N ILE A 181 -2.06 -9.05 3.26
CA ILE A 181 -1.00 -9.05 4.30
C ILE A 181 -1.40 -10.04 5.39
N SER A 182 -2.60 -9.89 5.93
CA SER A 182 -3.27 -10.78 6.90
C SER A 182 -4.32 -11.66 6.20
N PRO A 183 -4.96 -12.61 6.89
CA PRO A 183 -6.07 -13.38 6.34
C PRO A 183 -7.18 -12.47 5.81
N ASN A 184 -7.69 -12.79 4.62
CA ASN A 184 -8.74 -12.01 3.98
C ASN A 184 -10.05 -12.08 4.78
N VAL A 185 -10.77 -10.95 4.80
CA VAL A 185 -12.03 -10.79 5.55
C VAL A 185 -13.25 -10.65 4.63
N GLY A 186 -14.43 -10.76 5.21
CA GLY A 186 -15.70 -10.48 4.53
C GLY A 186 -16.32 -11.67 3.78
N ALA A 187 -17.44 -11.40 3.11
CA ALA A 187 -18.25 -12.43 2.45
C ALA A 187 -17.55 -13.01 1.20
N MET A 188 -16.85 -12.17 0.44
CA MET A 188 -16.10 -12.60 -0.75
C MET A 188 -14.97 -13.57 -0.39
N SER A 189 -14.21 -13.30 0.67
CA SER A 189 -13.20 -14.22 1.16
C SER A 189 -13.79 -15.58 1.56
N ARG A 190 -14.93 -15.57 2.26
CA ARG A 190 -15.64 -16.83 2.59
C ARG A 190 -16.15 -17.56 1.35
N TYR A 191 -16.59 -16.83 0.33
CA TYR A 191 -17.03 -17.42 -0.94
C TYR A 191 -15.85 -18.10 -1.64
N PHE A 192 -14.73 -17.42 -1.87
CA PHE A 192 -13.54 -17.99 -2.50
C PHE A 192 -12.98 -19.17 -1.69
N SER A 193 -12.90 -19.05 -0.36
CA SER A 193 -12.45 -20.14 0.50
C SER A 193 -13.32 -21.40 0.39
N ARG A 194 -14.66 -21.26 0.29
CA ARG A 194 -15.56 -22.41 0.07
C ARG A 194 -15.31 -23.08 -1.29
N VAL A 195 -15.08 -22.29 -2.30
CA VAL A 195 -14.80 -22.78 -3.66
C VAL A 195 -13.45 -23.51 -3.68
N ARG A 196 -12.40 -22.91 -3.12
CA ARG A 196 -11.05 -23.46 -3.04
C ARG A 196 -10.98 -24.77 -2.24
N LEU A 197 -11.62 -24.82 -1.08
CA LEU A 197 -11.52 -25.93 -0.12
C LEU A 197 -12.46 -27.10 -0.40
N ASN A 198 -13.30 -27.05 -1.43
CA ASN A 198 -14.26 -28.13 -1.72
C ASN A 198 -13.98 -28.85 -3.05
N PRO A 199 -13.08 -29.87 -3.03
CA PRO A 199 -12.73 -30.62 -4.23
C PRO A 199 -13.91 -31.37 -4.88
N LYS A 200 -14.99 -31.61 -4.12
CA LYS A 200 -16.20 -32.26 -4.64
C LYS A 200 -17.01 -31.34 -5.57
N LEU A 201 -16.92 -30.03 -5.39
CA LEU A 201 -17.60 -29.07 -6.26
C LEU A 201 -16.99 -29.01 -7.67
N TRP A 202 -15.67 -29.18 -7.78
CA TRP A 202 -15.04 -29.18 -9.11
C TRP A 202 -15.05 -30.54 -9.81
N LYS A 203 -14.94 -31.66 -9.07
CA LYS A 203 -15.12 -33.02 -9.64
C LYS A 203 -16.56 -33.30 -10.05
N ALA A 204 -17.54 -32.64 -9.39
CA ALA A 204 -18.96 -32.80 -9.75
C ALA A 204 -19.27 -32.21 -11.13
N ARG A 205 -18.57 -31.16 -11.60
CA ARG A 205 -18.76 -30.56 -12.93
C ARG A 205 -18.37 -31.54 -14.05
N GLU A 206 -17.18 -32.15 -13.96
CA GLU A 206 -16.73 -33.20 -14.89
C GLU A 206 -17.66 -34.43 -14.91
N GLY A 207 -18.25 -34.76 -13.75
CA GLY A 207 -19.14 -35.89 -13.60
C GLY A 207 -20.59 -35.63 -14.01
N VAL A 208 -21.10 -34.39 -13.86
CA VAL A 208 -22.50 -34.06 -14.14
C VAL A 208 -22.74 -33.88 -15.62
N GLU A 209 -21.87 -33.22 -16.37
CA GLU A 209 -22.01 -33.07 -17.83
C GLU A 209 -21.85 -34.44 -18.55
N GLY A 210 -20.91 -35.28 -18.07
CA GLY A 210 -20.71 -36.63 -18.64
C GLY A 210 -21.70 -37.70 -18.16
N ASN A 211 -22.34 -37.53 -17.01
CA ASN A 211 -23.25 -38.53 -16.42
C ASN A 211 -24.75 -38.20 -16.56
N LEU A 212 -25.11 -36.92 -16.83
CA LEU A 212 -26.51 -36.57 -17.21
C LEU A 212 -26.94 -37.25 -18.50
N ALA A 213 -26.02 -37.44 -19.44
CA ALA A 213 -26.26 -38.22 -20.65
C ALA A 213 -26.37 -39.77 -20.42
N LYS A 214 -26.00 -40.26 -19.24
CA LYS A 214 -25.94 -41.67 -18.88
C LYS A 214 -26.98 -42.08 -17.82
N LEU A 215 -27.90 -41.18 -17.42
CA LEU A 215 -28.96 -41.52 -16.46
C LEU A 215 -29.96 -42.49 -17.10
N PRO A 216 -30.43 -43.55 -16.35
CA PRO A 216 -31.46 -44.44 -16.82
C PRO A 216 -32.72 -43.67 -17.23
N ALA A 217 -33.34 -44.09 -18.34
CA ALA A 217 -34.46 -43.43 -19.02
C ALA A 217 -35.59 -42.83 -18.14
N PRO A 218 -36.04 -43.44 -17.01
CA PRO A 218 -37.06 -42.83 -16.19
C PRO A 218 -36.58 -41.60 -15.38
N LEU A 219 -35.32 -41.52 -15.02
CA LEU A 219 -34.74 -40.40 -14.24
C LEU A 219 -34.33 -39.24 -15.17
N GLY A 220 -33.84 -39.53 -16.37
CA GLY A 220 -33.54 -38.51 -17.38
C GLY A 220 -34.79 -37.76 -17.84
N ALA A 221 -35.92 -38.48 -18.06
CA ALA A 221 -37.20 -37.89 -18.44
C ALA A 221 -37.86 -37.08 -17.29
N ALA A 222 -37.63 -37.46 -16.04
CA ALA A 222 -38.05 -36.66 -14.88
C ALA A 222 -37.24 -35.36 -14.75
N PHE A 223 -35.96 -35.41 -15.03
CA PHE A 223 -35.07 -34.24 -15.01
C PHE A 223 -35.33 -33.27 -16.19
N GLU A 224 -35.71 -33.80 -17.37
CA GLU A 224 -36.16 -32.99 -18.50
C GLU A 224 -37.51 -32.27 -18.25
N ARG A 225 -38.37 -32.84 -17.41
CA ARG A 225 -39.67 -32.26 -17.01
C ARG A 225 -39.56 -31.21 -15.90
N LEU A 226 -38.40 -31.12 -15.21
CA LEU A 226 -38.11 -30.02 -14.29
C LEU A 226 -37.95 -28.75 -15.11
N GLY A 227 -38.80 -27.77 -14.86
CA GLY A 227 -38.78 -26.51 -15.60
C GLY A 227 -37.40 -25.83 -15.53
N PRO A 228 -37.07 -24.96 -16.51
CA PRO A 228 -35.79 -24.30 -16.60
C PRO A 228 -35.31 -23.67 -15.28
N GLN A 229 -36.24 -23.08 -14.54
CA GLN A 229 -35.98 -22.42 -13.25
C GLN A 229 -35.47 -23.36 -12.15
N LEU A 230 -35.95 -24.62 -12.12
CA LEU A 230 -35.49 -25.60 -11.12
C LEU A 230 -34.12 -26.19 -11.52
N LYS A 231 -33.86 -26.34 -12.82
CA LYS A 231 -32.53 -26.69 -13.36
C LYS A 231 -31.50 -25.60 -13.05
N GLU A 232 -31.87 -24.35 -13.19
CA GLU A 232 -31.03 -23.20 -12.85
C GLU A 232 -30.82 -23.09 -11.35
N SER A 233 -31.84 -23.30 -10.51
CA SER A 233 -31.68 -23.30 -9.05
C SER A 233 -30.79 -24.44 -8.54
N LEU A 234 -30.83 -25.60 -9.16
CA LEU A 234 -29.93 -26.72 -8.85
C LEU A 234 -28.52 -26.45 -9.36
N LYS A 235 -28.35 -25.86 -10.56
CA LYS A 235 -27.05 -25.37 -11.05
C LYS A 235 -26.49 -24.30 -10.13
N ALA A 236 -27.29 -23.32 -9.71
CA ALA A 236 -26.89 -22.23 -8.82
C ALA A 236 -26.37 -22.74 -7.47
N PHE A 237 -27.02 -23.79 -6.92
CA PHE A 237 -26.60 -24.39 -5.65
C PHE A 237 -25.26 -25.14 -5.75
N TRP A 238 -24.86 -25.62 -6.95
CA TRP A 238 -23.70 -26.45 -7.17
C TRP A 238 -22.59 -25.78 -8.02
N ALA A 239 -22.83 -24.59 -8.61
CA ALA A 239 -21.89 -23.94 -9.53
C ALA A 239 -21.17 -22.75 -8.90
N PRO A 240 -19.87 -22.88 -8.56
CA PRO A 240 -19.08 -21.77 -8.00
C PRO A 240 -18.90 -20.60 -8.96
N GLY A 241 -19.17 -20.77 -10.24
CA GLY A 241 -18.99 -19.75 -11.28
C GLY A 241 -20.22 -18.89 -11.59
N LEU A 242 -21.39 -19.19 -11.00
CA LEU A 242 -22.65 -18.54 -11.39
C LEU A 242 -22.61 -17.02 -11.28
N TRP A 243 -21.96 -16.48 -10.24
CA TRP A 243 -21.80 -15.03 -10.07
C TRP A 243 -21.05 -14.37 -11.24
N TRP A 244 -20.04 -15.04 -11.79
CA TRP A 244 -19.30 -14.56 -12.95
C TRP A 244 -20.11 -14.67 -14.22
N GLU A 245 -20.85 -15.77 -14.38
CA GLU A 245 -21.73 -16.03 -15.53
C GLU A 245 -22.87 -15.00 -15.63
N GLU A 246 -23.44 -14.60 -14.49
CA GLU A 246 -24.46 -13.52 -14.43
C GLU A 246 -23.92 -12.13 -14.84
N LEU A 247 -22.61 -11.96 -14.81
CA LEU A 247 -21.92 -10.75 -15.29
C LEU A 247 -21.32 -10.94 -16.70
N ASP A 248 -21.78 -11.93 -17.46
CA ASP A 248 -21.31 -12.27 -18.81
C ASP A 248 -19.84 -12.72 -18.91
N TRP A 249 -19.25 -13.18 -17.80
CA TRP A 249 -17.93 -13.78 -17.77
C TRP A 249 -17.98 -15.30 -17.91
N ALA A 250 -17.02 -15.87 -18.65
CA ALA A 250 -16.75 -17.29 -18.51
C ALA A 250 -15.92 -17.52 -17.22
N TYR A 251 -16.15 -18.65 -16.59
CA TYR A 251 -15.42 -19.05 -15.39
C TYR A 251 -14.82 -20.43 -15.59
N THR A 252 -13.49 -20.52 -15.45
CA THR A 252 -12.75 -21.77 -15.37
C THR A 252 -12.58 -22.12 -13.89
N GLY A 253 -13.00 -23.32 -13.50
CA GLY A 253 -13.00 -23.80 -12.12
C GLY A 253 -11.62 -23.76 -11.47
N VAL A 254 -11.54 -24.15 -10.19
CA VAL A 254 -10.28 -23.99 -9.45
C VAL A 254 -9.19 -24.90 -10.04
N VAL A 255 -8.10 -24.26 -10.46
CA VAL A 255 -6.90 -24.90 -11.01
C VAL A 255 -5.84 -24.95 -9.92
N ASP A 256 -5.09 -26.04 -9.82
CA ASP A 256 -3.92 -26.11 -8.95
C ASP A 256 -2.83 -25.16 -9.46
N GLY A 257 -2.54 -24.12 -8.70
CA GLY A 257 -1.55 -23.10 -9.03
C GLY A 257 -0.09 -23.57 -8.94
N HIS A 258 0.14 -24.80 -8.52
CA HIS A 258 1.48 -25.42 -8.43
C HIS A 258 1.72 -26.54 -9.44
N ASP A 259 0.74 -26.78 -10.33
CA ASP A 259 0.86 -27.68 -11.48
C ASP A 259 0.93 -26.85 -12.78
N VAL A 260 2.13 -26.71 -13.35
CA VAL A 260 2.38 -25.93 -14.57
C VAL A 260 1.57 -26.48 -15.75
N ARG A 261 1.35 -27.80 -15.84
CA ARG A 261 0.57 -28.42 -16.92
C ARG A 261 -0.91 -28.01 -16.80
N ALA A 262 -1.52 -28.15 -15.62
CA ALA A 262 -2.90 -27.77 -15.39
C ALA A 262 -3.13 -26.25 -15.64
N LEU A 263 -2.19 -25.41 -15.20
CA LEU A 263 -2.21 -23.98 -15.48
C LEU A 263 -2.18 -23.69 -16.98
N ARG A 264 -1.29 -24.32 -17.73
CA ARG A 264 -1.16 -24.10 -19.18
C ARG A 264 -2.38 -24.58 -19.96
N GLU A 265 -3.00 -25.69 -19.55
CA GLU A 265 -4.25 -26.17 -20.16
C GLU A 265 -5.37 -25.14 -19.97
N ALA A 266 -5.63 -24.71 -18.74
CA ALA A 266 -6.67 -23.73 -18.43
C ALA A 266 -6.42 -22.36 -19.07
N LEU A 267 -5.18 -21.87 -19.03
CA LEU A 267 -4.81 -20.60 -19.65
C LEU A 267 -4.93 -20.65 -21.17
N ARG A 268 -4.57 -21.77 -21.83
CA ARG A 268 -4.71 -21.92 -23.28
C ARG A 268 -6.17 -21.83 -23.73
N GLU A 269 -7.07 -22.50 -23.00
CA GLU A 269 -8.52 -22.41 -23.24
C GLU A 269 -9.04 -20.99 -23.03
N ALA A 270 -8.67 -20.35 -21.93
CA ALA A 270 -9.08 -19.00 -21.61
C ALA A 270 -8.58 -17.98 -22.65
N LEU A 271 -7.33 -18.10 -23.12
CA LEU A 271 -6.73 -17.23 -24.13
C LEU A 271 -7.35 -17.40 -25.54
N ALA A 272 -8.01 -18.53 -25.80
CA ALA A 272 -8.74 -18.78 -27.06
C ALA A 272 -10.17 -18.21 -27.04
N ALA A 273 -10.70 -17.83 -25.87
CA ALA A 273 -12.06 -17.32 -25.75
C ALA A 273 -12.20 -15.90 -26.33
N GLU A 274 -13.36 -15.63 -26.94
CA GLU A 274 -13.72 -14.31 -27.51
C GLU A 274 -14.58 -13.47 -26.54
N ARG A 275 -14.54 -13.75 -25.26
CA ARG A 275 -15.28 -13.10 -24.17
C ARG A 275 -14.38 -13.01 -22.91
N PRO A 276 -14.76 -12.19 -21.92
CA PRO A 276 -13.98 -12.15 -20.70
C PRO A 276 -14.03 -13.49 -19.94
N VAL A 277 -12.86 -13.93 -19.43
CA VAL A 277 -12.71 -15.22 -18.74
C VAL A 277 -12.01 -15.04 -17.41
N VAL A 278 -12.53 -15.66 -16.35
CA VAL A 278 -11.83 -15.81 -15.08
C VAL A 278 -11.25 -17.21 -14.97
N VAL A 279 -9.95 -17.30 -14.78
CA VAL A 279 -9.24 -18.53 -14.40
C VAL A 279 -8.98 -18.46 -12.91
N HIS A 280 -9.70 -19.25 -12.12
CA HIS A 280 -9.53 -19.30 -10.67
C HIS A 280 -8.41 -20.28 -10.30
N VAL A 281 -7.32 -19.75 -9.74
CA VAL A 281 -6.10 -20.50 -9.44
C VAL A 281 -5.89 -20.53 -7.93
N ALA A 282 -5.80 -21.72 -7.35
CA ALA A 282 -5.47 -21.90 -5.93
C ALA A 282 -3.96 -21.97 -5.74
N THR A 283 -3.39 -21.09 -4.94
CA THR A 283 -1.97 -21.07 -4.61
C THR A 283 -1.72 -21.13 -3.11
N VAL A 284 -0.47 -21.42 -2.73
CA VAL A 284 -0.01 -21.39 -1.33
C VAL A 284 1.01 -20.28 -1.17
N LYS A 285 0.68 -19.29 -0.35
CA LYS A 285 1.60 -18.19 -0.01
C LYS A 285 2.78 -18.76 0.78
N GLY A 286 4.00 -18.59 0.26
CA GLY A 286 5.21 -19.15 0.86
C GLY A 286 5.56 -20.58 0.39
N LYS A 287 4.99 -21.06 -0.71
CA LYS A 287 5.25 -22.37 -1.31
C LYS A 287 6.74 -22.71 -1.40
N GLY A 288 7.11 -23.90 -0.94
CA GLY A 288 8.49 -24.38 -0.94
C GLY A 288 9.38 -23.81 0.17
N PHE A 289 8.81 -23.00 1.10
CA PHE A 289 9.51 -22.50 2.28
C PHE A 289 8.78 -22.97 3.54
N ALA A 290 9.32 -24.03 4.19
CA ALA A 290 8.67 -24.76 5.28
C ALA A 290 8.14 -23.84 6.41
N ALA A 291 8.91 -22.82 6.80
CA ALA A 291 8.50 -21.90 7.86
C ALA A 291 7.25 -21.05 7.53
N ALA A 292 6.93 -20.87 6.24
CA ALA A 292 5.70 -20.22 5.81
C ALA A 292 4.57 -21.24 5.62
N GLU A 293 4.84 -22.38 4.99
CA GLU A 293 3.82 -23.41 4.72
C GLU A 293 3.34 -24.10 6.00
N GLU A 294 4.24 -24.54 6.87
CA GLU A 294 3.94 -25.28 8.09
C GLU A 294 3.43 -24.37 9.22
N GLY A 295 3.73 -23.08 9.17
CA GLY A 295 3.27 -22.07 10.12
C GLY A 295 1.81 -21.65 9.95
N GLY A 296 1.08 -22.21 8.98
CA GLY A 296 -0.30 -21.85 8.69
C GLY A 296 -0.49 -20.37 8.39
N LEU A 297 -1.65 -19.81 8.78
CA LEU A 297 -1.96 -18.39 8.50
C LEU A 297 -0.97 -17.42 9.15
N GLU A 298 -0.51 -17.70 10.39
CA GLU A 298 0.49 -16.86 11.08
C GLU A 298 1.86 -16.92 10.38
N GLY A 299 2.27 -18.09 9.90
CA GLY A 299 3.48 -18.25 9.11
C GLY A 299 3.42 -17.47 7.79
N MET A 300 2.32 -17.58 7.07
CA MET A 300 2.08 -16.85 5.81
C MET A 300 2.06 -15.33 6.02
N GLU A 301 1.49 -14.83 7.11
CA GLU A 301 1.49 -13.41 7.45
C GLU A 301 2.91 -12.94 7.81
N LYS A 302 3.60 -13.67 8.69
CA LYS A 302 4.97 -13.36 9.12
C LYS A 302 5.94 -13.28 7.93
N TRP A 303 5.79 -14.18 6.96
CA TRP A 303 6.64 -14.27 5.77
C TRP A 303 6.06 -13.57 4.54
N HIS A 304 5.11 -12.66 4.73
CA HIS A 304 4.68 -11.76 3.65
C HIS A 304 5.87 -10.97 3.09
N ALA A 305 6.75 -10.47 3.97
CA ALA A 305 8.03 -9.88 3.62
C ALA A 305 9.16 -10.48 4.49
N ALA A 306 10.30 -10.80 3.89
CA ALA A 306 11.50 -11.22 4.59
C ALA A 306 12.33 -9.99 5.00
N LYS A 307 12.94 -10.04 6.21
CA LYS A 307 13.97 -9.08 6.60
C LYS A 307 15.32 -9.52 6.04
N ALA A 308 16.19 -8.58 5.72
CA ALA A 308 17.53 -8.88 5.25
C ALA A 308 18.28 -9.81 6.24
N GLY A 309 18.89 -10.87 5.73
CA GLY A 309 19.60 -11.88 6.53
C GLY A 309 18.71 -12.75 7.42
N SER A 310 17.36 -12.72 7.24
CA SER A 310 16.44 -13.56 8.03
C SER A 310 16.39 -15.02 7.58
N ILE A 311 16.95 -15.32 6.42
CA ILE A 311 17.04 -16.66 5.86
C ILE A 311 18.53 -16.99 5.61
N VAL A 312 19.01 -18.08 6.18
CA VAL A 312 20.38 -18.57 5.98
C VAL A 312 20.28 -19.97 5.39
N ALA A 313 20.87 -20.16 4.20
CA ALA A 313 20.86 -21.45 3.49
C ALA A 313 19.47 -22.10 3.35
N GLY A 314 18.45 -21.29 3.01
CA GLY A 314 17.07 -21.75 2.82
C GLY A 314 16.28 -22.04 4.11
N ALA A 315 16.87 -21.82 5.27
CA ALA A 315 16.21 -21.97 6.58
C ALA A 315 16.11 -20.64 7.33
N PRO A 316 15.08 -20.43 8.18
CA PRO A 316 14.98 -19.23 9.00
C PRO A 316 16.19 -19.08 9.91
N ALA A 317 16.80 -17.89 9.94
CA ALA A 317 17.81 -17.58 10.95
C ALA A 317 17.19 -17.64 12.35
N VAL A 318 17.87 -18.28 13.29
CA VAL A 318 17.47 -18.24 14.70
C VAL A 318 17.60 -16.79 15.18
N ALA A 319 16.49 -16.19 15.60
CA ALA A 319 16.50 -14.85 16.14
C ALA A 319 17.49 -14.78 17.32
N LYS A 320 18.55 -13.97 17.19
CA LYS A 320 19.44 -13.69 18.32
C LYS A 320 18.60 -12.99 19.38
N GLN A 321 18.51 -13.59 20.57
CA GLN A 321 17.93 -12.89 21.72
C GLN A 321 18.75 -11.61 21.96
N PRO A 322 18.09 -10.47 22.27
CA PRO A 322 18.82 -9.26 22.67
C PRO A 322 19.77 -9.60 23.80
N ALA A 323 20.99 -9.10 23.74
CA ALA A 323 21.94 -9.27 24.84
C ALA A 323 21.34 -8.69 26.12
N ALA A 324 21.47 -9.41 27.23
CA ALA A 324 21.02 -8.90 28.53
C ALA A 324 21.74 -7.56 28.82
N GLY A 325 20.96 -6.48 28.98
CA GLY A 325 21.48 -5.12 29.17
C GLY A 325 21.53 -4.25 27.90
N ALA A 326 21.02 -4.70 26.76
CA ALA A 326 20.85 -3.83 25.61
C ALA A 326 19.90 -2.65 25.95
N PRO A 327 20.16 -1.41 25.45
CA PRO A 327 19.24 -0.29 25.60
C PRO A 327 17.83 -0.70 25.16
N LYS A 328 16.80 -0.24 25.86
CA LYS A 328 15.41 -0.45 25.44
C LYS A 328 15.28 0.06 24.01
N ALA A 329 14.84 -0.80 23.07
CA ALA A 329 14.60 -0.38 21.71
C ALA A 329 13.56 0.76 21.71
N VAL A 330 13.82 1.81 20.92
CA VAL A 330 12.88 2.91 20.73
C VAL A 330 11.62 2.36 20.08
N PRO A 331 10.42 2.65 20.58
CA PRO A 331 9.20 2.11 20.03
C PRO A 331 8.92 2.73 18.64
N GLN A 332 8.32 1.94 17.75
CA GLN A 332 7.84 2.43 16.47
C GLN A 332 6.57 3.27 16.67
N TYR A 333 6.38 4.32 15.86
CA TYR A 333 5.17 5.15 15.86
C TYR A 333 3.89 4.32 15.76
N THR A 334 3.86 3.34 14.86
CA THR A 334 2.74 2.39 14.69
C THR A 334 2.40 1.65 16.00
N THR A 335 3.41 1.25 16.76
CA THR A 335 3.22 0.56 18.06
C THR A 335 2.72 1.51 19.14
N VAL A 336 3.26 2.73 19.18
CA VAL A 336 2.81 3.78 20.11
C VAL A 336 1.34 4.12 19.83
N PHE A 337 1.00 4.35 18.55
CA PHE A 337 -0.39 4.61 18.15
C PHE A 337 -1.34 3.48 18.55
N GLY A 338 -0.99 2.22 18.22
CA GLY A 338 -1.84 1.07 18.54
C GLY A 338 -2.10 0.92 20.04
N ASN A 339 -1.07 1.10 20.87
CA ASN A 339 -1.22 1.06 22.33
C ASN A 339 -2.06 2.24 22.86
N ALA A 340 -1.80 3.46 22.38
CA ALA A 340 -2.57 4.64 22.77
C ALA A 340 -4.05 4.49 22.40
N LEU A 341 -4.36 3.94 21.20
CA LEU A 341 -5.73 3.69 20.78
C LEU A 341 -6.45 2.68 21.67
N VAL A 342 -5.76 1.62 22.15
CA VAL A 342 -6.33 0.68 23.12
C VAL A 342 -6.74 1.41 24.40
N GLU A 343 -5.86 2.26 24.94
CA GLU A 343 -6.15 3.02 26.15
C GLU A 343 -7.31 4.01 25.94
N GLU A 344 -7.39 4.65 24.78
CA GLU A 344 -8.52 5.53 24.45
C GLU A 344 -9.84 4.75 24.27
N CYS A 345 -9.80 3.54 23.70
CA CYS A 345 -10.97 2.63 23.63
C CYS A 345 -11.44 2.18 25.01
N ARG A 346 -10.50 1.99 25.98
CA ARG A 346 -10.85 1.68 27.37
C ARG A 346 -11.46 2.86 28.11
N ARG A 347 -11.03 4.08 27.76
CA ARG A 347 -11.49 5.33 28.36
C ARG A 347 -12.86 5.76 27.87
N ASP A 348 -13.16 5.55 26.59
CA ASP A 348 -14.43 5.91 25.94
C ASP A 348 -14.91 4.74 25.08
N GLU A 349 -16.03 4.13 25.47
CA GLU A 349 -16.59 2.96 24.79
C GLU A 349 -17.13 3.26 23.38
N ARG A 350 -17.23 4.51 22.97
CA ARG A 350 -17.62 4.91 21.64
C ARG A 350 -16.48 4.84 20.63
N VAL A 351 -15.23 4.78 21.09
CA VAL A 351 -14.05 4.71 20.23
C VAL A 351 -13.92 3.33 19.61
N VAL A 352 -13.74 3.29 18.29
CA VAL A 352 -13.52 2.07 17.50
C VAL A 352 -12.43 2.29 16.47
N GLY A 353 -11.67 1.25 16.13
CA GLY A 353 -10.63 1.26 15.12
C GLY A 353 -11.06 0.56 13.84
N ILE A 354 -10.81 1.20 12.70
CA ILE A 354 -11.13 0.68 11.36
C ILE A 354 -9.85 0.64 10.53
N THR A 355 -9.61 -0.46 9.81
CA THR A 355 -8.53 -0.56 8.82
C THR A 355 -9.01 -1.17 7.51
N ALA A 356 -8.21 -1.03 6.46
CA ALA A 356 -8.47 -1.59 5.13
C ALA A 356 -7.35 -2.58 4.76
N ALA A 357 -7.40 -3.79 5.34
CA ALA A 357 -6.42 -4.88 5.17
C ALA A 357 -4.98 -4.52 5.60
N MET A 358 -4.81 -3.53 6.48
CA MET A 358 -3.51 -3.05 6.97
C MET A 358 -3.33 -3.27 8.48
N ASN A 359 -3.88 -4.35 9.01
CA ASN A 359 -3.98 -4.63 10.44
C ASN A 359 -2.66 -4.43 11.22
N SER A 360 -1.63 -5.21 10.92
CA SER A 360 -0.32 -5.11 11.58
C SER A 360 0.43 -3.83 11.19
N GLY A 361 0.21 -3.35 9.96
CA GLY A 361 0.88 -2.17 9.43
C GLY A 361 0.43 -0.84 10.06
N THR A 362 -0.77 -0.77 10.61
CA THR A 362 -1.32 0.40 11.30
C THR A 362 -1.36 0.25 12.82
N GLY A 363 -0.86 -0.87 13.37
CA GLY A 363 -0.93 -1.15 14.81
C GLY A 363 -2.29 -1.62 15.31
N LEU A 364 -3.30 -1.75 14.44
CA LEU A 364 -4.65 -2.20 14.84
C LEU A 364 -4.71 -3.67 15.24
N ASN A 365 -3.68 -4.48 14.94
CA ASN A 365 -3.51 -5.82 15.50
C ASN A 365 -3.38 -5.80 17.03
N ILE A 366 -2.91 -4.69 17.62
CA ILE A 366 -2.85 -4.49 19.08
C ILE A 366 -4.27 -4.30 19.60
N LEU A 367 -5.06 -3.44 18.97
CA LEU A 367 -6.47 -3.24 19.32
C LEU A 367 -7.28 -4.54 19.12
N GLN A 368 -7.09 -5.25 18.00
CA GLN A 368 -7.78 -6.51 17.71
C GLN A 368 -7.56 -7.57 18.80
N LYS A 369 -6.32 -7.64 19.34
CA LYS A 369 -6.00 -8.57 20.44
C LYS A 369 -6.58 -8.14 21.77
N ALA A 370 -6.60 -6.84 22.05
CA ALA A 370 -7.03 -6.30 23.34
C ALA A 370 -8.56 -6.14 23.45
N LEU A 371 -9.21 -5.69 22.38
CA LEU A 371 -10.63 -5.33 22.30
C LEU A 371 -11.19 -5.68 20.91
N PRO A 372 -11.36 -6.97 20.60
CA PRO A 372 -11.75 -7.42 19.26
C PRO A 372 -13.10 -6.88 18.78
N GLU A 373 -14.02 -6.57 19.70
CA GLU A 373 -15.33 -5.98 19.41
C GLU A 373 -15.29 -4.50 18.99
N ARG A 374 -14.11 -3.85 19.18
CA ARG A 374 -13.85 -2.45 18.77
C ARG A 374 -13.02 -2.34 17.50
N TYR A 375 -12.69 -3.47 16.89
CA TYR A 375 -11.86 -3.57 15.71
C TYR A 375 -12.68 -3.98 14.49
N PHE A 376 -12.48 -3.28 13.39
CA PHE A 376 -13.09 -3.58 12.09
C PHE A 376 -12.05 -3.57 10.98
N ASP A 377 -12.06 -4.61 10.14
CA ASP A 377 -11.31 -4.66 8.89
C ASP A 377 -12.29 -4.80 7.73
N VAL A 378 -12.21 -3.90 6.77
CA VAL A 378 -13.12 -3.87 5.62
C VAL A 378 -12.56 -4.55 4.37
N GLY A 379 -11.36 -5.15 4.45
CA GLY A 379 -10.60 -5.62 3.29
C GLY A 379 -9.88 -4.47 2.57
N ILE A 380 -9.35 -4.69 1.37
CA ILE A 380 -8.67 -3.63 0.59
C ILE A 380 -9.74 -2.73 -0.05
N ALA A 381 -10.43 -1.94 0.79
CA ALA A 381 -11.60 -1.14 0.40
C ALA A 381 -11.63 0.18 1.19
N GLU A 382 -10.69 1.09 0.90
CA GLU A 382 -10.52 2.35 1.62
C GLU A 382 -11.77 3.24 1.55
N GLN A 383 -12.45 3.28 0.40
CA GLN A 383 -13.72 4.00 0.23
C GLN A 383 -14.80 3.48 1.21
N GLN A 384 -14.93 2.16 1.30
CA GLN A 384 -15.87 1.53 2.24
C GLN A 384 -15.47 1.79 3.71
N ALA A 385 -14.17 1.86 4.02
CA ALA A 385 -13.71 2.20 5.37
C ALA A 385 -14.23 3.57 5.81
N ILE A 386 -14.20 4.56 4.93
CA ILE A 386 -14.66 5.90 5.24
C ILE A 386 -16.19 5.98 5.31
N LEU A 387 -16.92 5.33 4.38
CA LEU A 387 -18.39 5.24 4.46
C LEU A 387 -18.85 4.53 5.73
N PHE A 388 -18.17 3.46 6.12
CA PHE A 388 -18.46 2.72 7.35
C PHE A 388 -18.19 3.60 8.59
N ALA A 389 -17.08 4.34 8.60
CA ALA A 389 -16.77 5.31 9.65
C ALA A 389 -17.85 6.41 9.74
N SER A 390 -18.32 6.93 8.60
CA SER A 390 -19.41 7.94 8.55
C SER A 390 -20.69 7.41 9.18
N GLY A 391 -21.09 6.18 8.82
CA GLY A 391 -22.26 5.53 9.39
C GLY A 391 -22.15 5.34 10.91
N LEU A 392 -20.97 4.93 11.41
CA LEU A 392 -20.70 4.79 12.85
C LEU A 392 -20.76 6.16 13.57
N ALA A 393 -20.17 7.20 12.99
CA ALA A 393 -20.18 8.54 13.55
C ALA A 393 -21.60 9.10 13.69
N LEU A 394 -22.47 8.85 12.70
CA LEU A 394 -23.89 9.23 12.75
C LEU A 394 -24.67 8.54 13.89
N GLN A 395 -24.20 7.42 14.39
CA GLN A 395 -24.75 6.71 15.56
C GLN A 395 -24.05 7.08 16.87
N GLY A 396 -23.18 8.10 16.87
CA GLY A 396 -22.49 8.61 18.05
C GLY A 396 -21.21 7.86 18.43
N ALA A 397 -20.74 6.93 17.60
CA ALA A 397 -19.41 6.36 17.76
C ALA A 397 -18.30 7.38 17.37
N LYS A 398 -17.08 7.10 17.81
CA LYS A 398 -15.87 7.86 17.46
C LYS A 398 -14.92 6.96 16.65
N PRO A 399 -15.16 6.80 15.35
CA PRO A 399 -14.35 5.93 14.52
C PRO A 399 -12.98 6.53 14.24
N VAL A 400 -11.94 5.70 14.36
CA VAL A 400 -10.57 5.99 13.98
C VAL A 400 -10.22 5.14 12.77
N ALA A 401 -10.19 5.75 11.60
CA ALA A 401 -9.81 5.12 10.35
C ALA A 401 -8.27 5.15 10.20
N ALA A 402 -7.62 4.03 10.53
CA ALA A 402 -6.18 3.87 10.45
C ALA A 402 -5.79 3.25 9.10
N ILE A 403 -5.29 4.09 8.21
CA ILE A 403 -4.98 3.77 6.80
C ILE A 403 -3.64 4.43 6.45
N TYR A 404 -2.82 3.78 5.59
CA TYR A 404 -1.60 4.41 5.12
C TYR A 404 -1.91 5.69 4.34
N SER A 405 -1.10 6.73 4.56
CA SER A 405 -1.28 8.04 3.93
C SER A 405 -1.51 7.93 2.42
N THR A 406 -0.67 7.17 1.70
CA THR A 406 -0.79 7.00 0.25
C THR A 406 -2.09 6.27 -0.16
N PHE A 407 -2.56 5.28 0.62
CA PHE A 407 -3.76 4.52 0.27
C PHE A 407 -5.06 5.26 0.56
N LEU A 408 -5.03 6.20 1.51
CA LEU A 408 -6.20 7.05 1.80
C LEU A 408 -6.61 7.93 0.62
N GLN A 409 -5.70 8.20 -0.34
CA GLN A 409 -6.00 8.91 -1.58
C GLN A 409 -7.19 8.30 -2.34
N ARG A 410 -7.36 6.96 -2.27
CA ARG A 410 -8.47 6.26 -2.93
C ARG A 410 -9.84 6.66 -2.40
N ALA A 411 -9.92 7.12 -1.15
CA ALA A 411 -11.16 7.51 -0.49
C ALA A 411 -11.37 9.03 -0.43
N PHE A 412 -10.68 9.81 -1.28
CA PHE A 412 -10.74 11.28 -1.22
C PHE A 412 -12.16 11.82 -1.40
N ASP A 413 -12.93 11.28 -2.35
CA ASP A 413 -14.32 11.68 -2.57
C ASP A 413 -15.19 11.45 -1.31
N GLN A 414 -15.04 10.28 -0.66
CA GLN A 414 -15.79 9.95 0.56
C GLN A 414 -15.38 10.85 1.75
N ILE A 415 -14.13 11.28 1.81
CA ILE A 415 -13.68 12.26 2.82
C ILE A 415 -14.37 13.61 2.56
N VAL A 416 -14.42 14.07 1.30
CA VAL A 416 -15.08 15.32 0.92
C VAL A 416 -16.57 15.29 1.21
N HIS A 417 -17.26 14.31 0.60
CA HIS A 417 -18.72 14.27 0.54
C HIS A 417 -19.35 13.69 1.80
N ASP A 418 -18.84 12.55 2.28
CA ASP A 418 -19.51 11.77 3.33
C ASP A 418 -19.02 12.12 4.74
N VAL A 419 -17.89 12.82 4.87
CA VAL A 419 -17.35 13.23 6.17
C VAL A 419 -17.28 14.75 6.32
N CYS A 420 -16.47 15.45 5.50
CA CYS A 420 -16.22 16.88 5.70
C CYS A 420 -17.45 17.74 5.42
N LEU A 421 -18.18 17.46 4.32
CA LEU A 421 -19.42 18.19 4.00
C LEU A 421 -20.47 18.03 5.11
N GLN A 422 -20.54 16.84 5.70
CA GLN A 422 -21.46 16.49 6.77
C GLN A 422 -20.95 16.88 8.17
N ASN A 423 -19.70 17.35 8.27
CA ASN A 423 -19.00 17.67 9.52
C ASN A 423 -19.04 16.51 10.55
N LEU A 424 -18.82 15.29 10.11
CA LEU A 424 -18.88 14.11 10.96
C LEU A 424 -17.59 13.94 11.78
N ASN A 425 -17.76 13.48 13.01
CA ASN A 425 -16.66 13.19 13.93
C ASN A 425 -15.95 11.88 13.53
N VAL A 426 -15.06 11.97 12.54
CA VAL A 426 -14.22 10.87 12.06
C VAL A 426 -12.75 11.24 12.21
N VAL A 427 -11.98 10.38 12.87
CA VAL A 427 -10.52 10.52 13.01
C VAL A 427 -9.84 9.73 11.90
N PHE A 428 -8.98 10.41 11.12
CA PHE A 428 -8.11 9.80 10.12
C PHE A 428 -6.70 9.67 10.69
N ALA A 429 -6.26 8.44 10.98
CA ALA A 429 -4.89 8.14 11.43
C ALA A 429 -4.05 7.67 10.24
N LEU A 430 -3.22 8.57 9.70
CA LEU A 430 -2.42 8.35 8.50
C LEU A 430 -1.03 7.83 8.87
N ASP A 431 -0.87 6.51 8.91
CA ASP A 431 0.43 5.88 9.07
C ASP A 431 1.24 6.02 7.76
N ARG A 432 2.54 5.98 7.81
CA ARG A 432 3.46 6.13 6.67
C ARG A 432 3.35 7.48 5.95
N ALA A 433 3.14 8.56 6.67
CA ALA A 433 3.30 9.89 6.13
C ALA A 433 4.78 10.18 5.82
N GLY A 434 5.04 10.95 4.76
CA GLY A 434 6.40 11.24 4.31
C GLY A 434 7.02 10.15 3.43
N LEU A 435 8.35 10.12 3.35
CA LEU A 435 9.12 9.16 2.54
C LEU A 435 9.28 7.83 3.28
N VAL A 436 8.61 6.79 2.80
CA VAL A 436 8.57 5.49 3.48
C VAL A 436 9.73 4.55 3.12
N GLY A 437 10.51 4.87 2.08
CA GLY A 437 11.72 4.16 1.75
C GLY A 437 11.57 3.11 0.64
N ASP A 438 11.76 1.84 0.99
CA ASP A 438 11.99 0.74 0.05
C ASP A 438 10.84 0.44 -0.92
N ASP A 439 9.60 0.80 -0.58
CA ASP A 439 8.42 0.58 -1.42
C ASP A 439 8.18 1.71 -2.45
N GLY A 440 8.94 2.80 -2.34
CA GLY A 440 9.07 3.82 -3.36
C GLY A 440 7.84 4.70 -3.60
N PRO A 441 7.74 5.29 -4.81
CA PRO A 441 6.80 6.37 -5.14
C PRO A 441 5.33 6.03 -4.93
N THR A 442 4.97 4.76 -5.01
CA THR A 442 3.58 4.31 -4.80
C THR A 442 3.20 4.23 -3.32
N HIS A 443 4.19 4.25 -2.42
CA HIS A 443 3.97 4.13 -0.98
C HIS A 443 4.34 5.38 -0.19
N HIS A 444 5.04 6.37 -0.78
CA HIS A 444 5.33 7.64 -0.13
C HIS A 444 4.05 8.40 0.21
N GLY A 445 3.87 8.75 1.47
CA GLY A 445 2.74 9.51 1.98
C GLY A 445 3.02 11.02 1.95
N VAL A 446 3.24 11.57 0.75
CA VAL A 446 3.69 12.96 0.60
C VAL A 446 2.61 13.90 0.07
N PHE A 447 1.45 13.36 -0.35
CA PHE A 447 0.37 14.14 -0.94
C PHE A 447 -0.80 14.42 0.02
N ASP A 448 -0.79 13.88 1.23
CA ASP A 448 -1.89 13.96 2.19
C ASP A 448 -2.15 15.40 2.68
N ILE A 449 -1.11 16.21 2.87
CA ILE A 449 -1.27 17.61 3.30
C ILE A 449 -2.10 18.40 2.28
N PRO A 450 -1.73 18.48 0.98
CA PRO A 450 -2.50 19.24 -0.01
C PRO A 450 -3.96 18.80 -0.13
N TYR A 451 -4.24 17.50 -0.23
CA TYR A 451 -5.61 17.06 -0.50
C TYR A 451 -6.51 17.12 0.75
N LEU A 452 -5.96 17.08 1.97
CA LEU A 452 -6.76 17.21 3.19
C LEU A 452 -6.93 18.67 3.61
N ARG A 453 -5.87 19.51 3.48
CA ARG A 453 -5.97 20.90 3.92
C ARG A 453 -6.94 21.75 3.10
N CYS A 454 -7.23 21.40 1.86
CA CYS A 454 -8.19 22.15 1.04
C CYS A 454 -9.65 21.94 1.47
N LEU A 455 -9.96 20.93 2.31
CA LEU A 455 -11.32 20.57 2.67
C LEU A 455 -11.85 21.45 3.81
N PRO A 456 -13.04 22.07 3.68
CA PRO A 456 -13.71 22.73 4.81
C PRO A 456 -13.90 21.76 5.98
N ASN A 457 -13.97 22.28 7.20
CA ASN A 457 -14.14 21.55 8.46
C ASN A 457 -12.98 20.61 8.86
N MET A 458 -12.10 20.20 7.94
CA MET A 458 -10.97 19.33 8.25
C MET A 458 -9.93 20.01 9.15
N VAL A 459 -9.56 19.35 10.24
CA VAL A 459 -8.37 19.67 11.04
C VAL A 459 -7.25 18.73 10.63
N LEU A 460 -6.03 19.25 10.39
CA LEU A 460 -4.88 18.45 9.96
C LEU A 460 -3.66 18.72 10.84
N MET A 461 -3.15 17.70 11.53
CA MET A 461 -2.04 17.80 12.47
C MET A 461 -0.98 16.72 12.25
N ALA A 462 0.25 17.00 12.70
CA ALA A 462 1.37 16.06 12.66
C ALA A 462 2.22 16.18 13.93
N PRO A 463 2.48 15.07 14.63
CA PRO A 463 3.31 15.06 15.82
C PRO A 463 4.80 15.20 15.46
N ARG A 464 5.55 15.97 16.25
CA ARG A 464 7.01 16.07 16.14
C ARG A 464 7.73 14.83 16.68
N ASP A 465 7.09 14.12 17.62
CA ASP A 465 7.61 12.94 18.31
C ASP A 465 6.47 12.01 18.75
N GLU A 466 6.83 10.84 19.29
CA GLU A 466 5.86 9.83 19.73
C GLU A 466 5.05 10.22 20.98
N ALA A 467 5.54 11.14 21.81
CA ALA A 467 4.78 11.65 22.95
C ALA A 467 3.64 12.57 22.48
N ILE A 468 3.96 13.48 21.55
CA ILE A 468 2.95 14.36 20.92
C ILE A 468 1.95 13.55 20.08
N LEU A 469 2.33 12.39 19.50
CA LEU A 469 1.38 11.49 18.85
C LEU A 469 0.26 11.04 19.80
N VAL A 470 0.61 10.69 21.03
CA VAL A 470 -0.37 10.26 22.05
C VAL A 470 -1.32 11.40 22.41
N ASP A 471 -0.80 12.61 22.60
CA ASP A 471 -1.60 13.80 22.91
C ASP A 471 -2.49 14.23 21.71
N MET A 472 -1.99 14.08 20.48
CA MET A 472 -2.76 14.34 19.27
C MET A 472 -3.88 13.33 19.05
N LEU A 473 -3.69 12.05 19.38
CA LEU A 473 -4.78 11.08 19.33
C LEU A 473 -5.89 11.46 20.32
N ARG A 474 -5.51 11.88 21.54
CA ARG A 474 -6.46 12.42 22.53
C ARG A 474 -7.18 13.65 22.01
N THR A 475 -6.45 14.58 21.38
CA THR A 475 -6.99 15.78 20.74
C THR A 475 -8.04 15.41 19.71
N ALA A 476 -7.70 14.45 18.82
CA ALA A 476 -8.60 13.97 17.77
C ALA A 476 -9.91 13.41 18.32
N LEU A 477 -9.84 12.64 19.41
CA LEU A 477 -11.01 11.98 20.01
C LEU A 477 -11.91 12.91 20.84
N VAL A 478 -11.43 14.10 21.23
CA VAL A 478 -12.26 15.12 21.91
C VAL A 478 -12.77 16.20 20.96
N HIS A 479 -12.23 16.28 19.75
CA HIS A 479 -12.69 17.21 18.71
C HIS A 479 -14.06 16.76 18.18
N ASP A 480 -14.93 17.72 17.88
CA ASP A 480 -16.24 17.49 17.26
C ASP A 480 -16.21 17.93 15.80
N GLY A 481 -15.86 17.01 14.94
CA GLY A 481 -15.68 17.19 13.50
C GLY A 481 -14.57 16.31 12.90
N PRO A 482 -14.34 16.42 11.57
CA PRO A 482 -13.29 15.64 10.91
C PRO A 482 -11.90 16.13 11.28
N ILE A 483 -11.05 15.18 11.66
CA ILE A 483 -9.67 15.47 12.05
C ILE A 483 -8.72 14.39 11.57
N ALA A 484 -7.57 14.79 11.02
CA ALA A 484 -6.53 13.91 10.55
C ALA A 484 -5.23 14.14 11.33
N LEU A 485 -4.61 13.04 11.75
CA LEU A 485 -3.25 13.04 12.26
C LEU A 485 -2.37 12.16 11.38
N ARG A 486 -1.23 12.71 10.94
CA ARG A 486 -0.28 12.04 10.07
C ARG A 486 1.05 11.81 10.79
N TYR A 487 1.59 10.59 10.75
CA TYR A 487 2.84 10.23 11.41
C TYR A 487 3.69 9.30 10.54
N PRO A 488 5.04 9.32 10.73
CA PRO A 488 5.96 8.61 9.86
C PRO A 488 5.99 7.11 10.12
N ARG A 489 6.56 6.37 9.18
CA ARG A 489 7.02 4.99 9.39
C ARG A 489 8.32 4.99 10.18
N GLY A 490 8.50 4.07 11.13
CA GLY A 490 9.76 3.82 11.79
C GLY A 490 9.74 4.08 13.30
N GLU A 491 10.94 4.15 13.86
CA GLU A 491 11.16 4.38 15.28
C GLU A 491 10.90 5.84 15.65
N GLY A 492 10.43 6.08 16.86
CA GLY A 492 10.32 7.42 17.45
C GLY A 492 11.70 8.02 17.77
N LEU A 493 11.70 9.12 18.50
CA LEU A 493 12.91 9.79 18.96
C LEU A 493 13.41 9.26 20.31
N GLY A 494 12.64 8.37 20.95
CA GLY A 494 12.98 7.80 22.27
C GLY A 494 12.57 8.70 23.44
N VAL A 495 11.60 9.60 23.21
CA VAL A 495 11.08 10.47 24.28
C VAL A 495 10.16 9.72 25.23
N GLU A 496 10.05 10.21 26.48
CA GLU A 496 9.15 9.63 27.47
C GLU A 496 7.68 9.88 27.08
N LEU A 497 6.89 8.81 27.04
CA LEU A 497 5.46 8.93 26.73
C LEU A 497 4.67 9.49 27.90
N PRO A 498 3.66 10.34 27.67
CA PRO A 498 2.84 10.88 28.75
C PRO A 498 2.04 9.76 29.43
N SER A 499 2.06 9.76 30.76
CA SER A 499 1.22 8.85 31.56
C SER A 499 -0.27 9.17 31.45
N GLU A 500 -0.61 10.44 31.23
CA GLU A 500 -1.95 10.96 31.00
C GLU A 500 -1.94 11.86 29.75
N PRO A 501 -2.55 11.41 28.62
CA PRO A 501 -2.65 12.19 27.40
C PRO A 501 -3.44 13.48 27.61
N ARG A 502 -2.98 14.57 27.03
CA ARG A 502 -3.63 15.89 27.10
C ARG A 502 -4.08 16.32 25.72
N ALA A 503 -5.30 16.88 25.65
CA ALA A 503 -5.74 17.50 24.41
C ALA A 503 -4.96 18.78 24.17
N ILE A 504 -4.44 18.94 22.97
CA ILE A 504 -3.77 20.13 22.47
C ILE A 504 -4.83 21.09 21.93
N GLU A 505 -4.72 22.38 22.22
CA GLU A 505 -5.59 23.39 21.64
C GLU A 505 -5.40 23.46 20.13
N ILE A 506 -6.48 23.30 19.38
CA ILE A 506 -6.43 23.24 17.91
C ILE A 506 -6.00 24.60 17.35
N GLY A 507 -5.02 24.55 16.44
CA GLY A 507 -4.49 25.74 15.79
C GLY A 507 -3.44 26.47 16.63
N THR A 508 -2.86 25.84 17.65
CA THR A 508 -1.77 26.41 18.44
C THR A 508 -0.44 25.70 18.19
N GLY A 509 0.58 26.48 17.85
CA GLY A 509 1.97 26.03 17.76
C GLY A 509 2.74 26.24 19.07
N GLU A 510 4.03 25.92 19.06
CA GLU A 510 4.90 26.03 20.21
C GLU A 510 6.31 26.44 19.81
N ILE A 511 6.89 27.47 20.45
CA ILE A 511 8.31 27.80 20.28
C ILE A 511 9.11 26.85 21.17
N LEU A 512 10.02 26.09 20.56
CA LEU A 512 10.85 25.11 21.24
C LEU A 512 12.24 25.64 21.57
N ARG A 513 12.71 26.61 20.76
CA ARG A 513 14.01 27.26 20.93
C ARG A 513 13.88 28.71 20.47
N GLU A 514 14.34 29.63 21.27
CA GLU A 514 14.48 31.03 20.91
C GLU A 514 15.91 31.34 20.46
N ALA A 515 16.07 32.15 19.42
CA ALA A 515 17.36 32.64 18.98
C ALA A 515 17.96 33.58 20.03
N GLY A 516 19.28 33.50 20.23
CA GLY A 516 20.02 34.45 21.06
C GLY A 516 19.99 35.87 20.45
N ALA A 517 20.27 36.90 21.27
CA ALA A 517 20.21 38.30 20.86
C ALA A 517 21.38 38.77 19.95
N ALA A 518 22.35 37.93 19.61
CA ALA A 518 23.64 38.30 19.10
C ALA A 518 23.96 37.87 17.65
N GLY A 519 23.01 37.72 16.74
CA GLY A 519 23.22 37.29 15.34
C GLY A 519 23.14 38.41 14.31
N GLU A 520 23.94 38.31 13.19
CA GLU A 520 23.85 39.24 12.04
C GLU A 520 22.55 39.11 11.23
N ALA A 521 21.86 37.97 11.32
CA ALA A 521 20.55 37.68 10.70
C ALA A 521 19.67 36.89 11.65
N ARG A 522 18.41 37.26 11.75
CA ARG A 522 17.42 36.56 12.55
C ARG A 522 16.64 35.58 11.66
N VAL A 523 16.77 34.29 11.94
CA VAL A 523 16.10 33.21 11.19
C VAL A 523 15.12 32.48 12.10
N ALA A 524 13.92 32.21 11.59
CA ALA A 524 12.97 31.32 12.25
C ALA A 524 12.72 30.07 11.39
N ILE A 525 12.71 28.89 12.01
CA ILE A 525 12.27 27.63 11.43
C ILE A 525 10.92 27.28 12.05
N LEU A 526 9.89 27.17 11.22
CA LEU A 526 8.57 26.65 11.58
C LEU A 526 8.45 25.24 11.00
N GLY A 527 8.69 24.22 11.85
CA GLY A 527 8.65 22.82 11.47
C GLY A 527 7.26 22.21 11.59
N TYR A 528 6.96 21.22 10.75
CA TYR A 528 5.72 20.45 10.79
C TYR A 528 6.02 18.95 10.81
N GLY A 529 5.54 18.23 11.85
CA GLY A 529 5.81 16.83 12.05
C GLY A 529 7.30 16.52 12.17
N THR A 530 7.81 15.57 11.38
CA THR A 530 9.25 15.21 11.35
C THR A 530 10.18 16.37 11.00
N GLY A 531 9.64 17.40 10.35
CA GLY A 531 10.38 18.62 10.03
C GLY A 531 10.87 19.41 11.25
N VAL A 532 10.24 19.22 12.42
CA VAL A 532 10.63 19.89 13.66
C VAL A 532 11.99 19.38 14.16
N ALA A 533 12.16 18.05 14.25
CA ALA A 533 13.43 17.47 14.67
C ALA A 533 14.58 17.86 13.72
N LYS A 534 14.32 17.82 12.39
CA LYS A 534 15.28 18.26 11.38
C LYS A 534 15.62 19.74 11.51
N GLY A 535 14.64 20.57 11.85
CA GLY A 535 14.84 22.00 12.11
C GLY A 535 15.70 22.28 13.33
N LEU A 536 15.51 21.52 14.43
CA LEU A 536 16.33 21.63 15.63
C LEU A 536 17.79 21.23 15.36
N GLU A 537 18.01 20.08 14.69
CA GLU A 537 19.35 19.62 14.30
C GLU A 537 20.03 20.64 13.35
N ALA A 538 19.30 21.20 12.39
CA ALA A 538 19.83 22.24 11.48
C ALA A 538 20.18 23.53 12.24
N ALA A 539 19.40 23.91 13.25
CA ALA A 539 19.69 25.06 14.09
C ALA A 539 20.96 24.87 14.92
N ASP A 540 21.30 23.65 15.35
CA ASP A 540 22.56 23.35 16.02
C ASP A 540 23.75 23.56 15.06
N LEU A 541 23.65 23.06 13.82
CA LEU A 541 24.69 23.25 12.79
C LEU A 541 24.89 24.75 12.44
N LEU A 542 23.79 25.50 12.32
CA LEU A 542 23.81 26.93 12.02
C LEU A 542 24.46 27.76 13.15
N ALA A 543 24.25 27.36 14.40
CA ALA A 543 24.87 28.01 15.56
C ALA A 543 26.39 27.89 15.52
N GLU A 544 26.96 26.79 14.99
CA GLU A 544 28.40 26.63 14.78
C GLU A 544 28.95 27.66 13.75
N SER A 545 28.10 28.08 12.78
CA SER A 545 28.38 29.12 11.80
C SER A 545 28.03 30.55 12.27
N GLY A 546 27.59 30.71 13.52
CA GLY A 546 27.22 31.99 14.11
C GLY A 546 25.82 32.49 13.71
N ILE A 547 24.98 31.64 13.17
CA ILE A 547 23.58 31.95 12.84
C ILE A 547 22.66 31.36 13.91
N GLU A 548 22.10 32.24 14.73
CA GLU A 548 21.11 31.86 15.76
C GLU A 548 19.72 31.71 15.17
N VAL A 549 19.03 30.61 15.51
CA VAL A 549 17.75 30.26 14.90
C VAL A 549 16.67 30.02 15.97
N THR A 550 15.53 30.68 15.82
CA THR A 550 14.28 30.33 16.52
C THR A 550 13.66 29.10 15.87
N VAL A 551 13.33 28.06 16.65
CA VAL A 551 12.64 26.88 16.13
C VAL A 551 11.29 26.71 16.80
N ALA A 552 10.23 26.59 16.00
CA ALA A 552 8.87 26.37 16.46
C ALA A 552 8.26 25.11 15.82
N ASP A 553 7.41 24.43 16.59
CA ASP A 553 6.54 23.35 16.15
C ASP A 553 5.17 23.90 15.77
N ALA A 554 4.82 23.80 14.50
CA ALA A 554 3.52 24.25 14.01
C ALA A 554 2.36 23.38 14.51
N ARG A 555 2.59 22.10 14.78
CA ARG A 555 1.59 21.07 15.15
C ARG A 555 0.46 20.88 14.14
N PHE A 556 -0.06 21.95 13.56
CA PHE A 556 -1.21 21.97 12.65
C PHE A 556 -0.84 22.58 11.29
N ALA A 557 -1.23 21.88 10.22
CA ALA A 557 -1.25 22.44 8.87
C ALA A 557 -2.62 23.07 8.56
N LYS A 558 -3.64 22.74 9.36
CA LYS A 558 -4.97 23.35 9.31
C LYS A 558 -5.71 23.15 10.64
N PRO A 559 -6.15 24.23 11.29
CA PRO A 559 -5.80 25.62 10.97
C PRO A 559 -4.33 25.91 11.29
N ILE A 560 -3.73 26.85 10.56
CA ILE A 560 -2.41 27.39 10.92
C ILE A 560 -2.56 28.31 12.16
N ASP A 561 -1.57 28.26 13.07
CA ASP A 561 -1.43 29.29 14.10
C ASP A 561 -1.00 30.60 13.45
N ALA A 562 -2.01 31.44 13.10
CA ALA A 562 -1.77 32.69 12.40
C ALA A 562 -1.00 33.69 13.28
N ALA A 563 -1.20 33.67 14.60
CA ALA A 563 -0.52 34.56 15.53
C ALA A 563 0.98 34.21 15.63
N LEU A 564 1.29 32.93 15.83
CA LEU A 564 2.68 32.46 15.85
C LEU A 564 3.38 32.70 14.50
N ALA A 565 2.73 32.36 13.38
CA ALA A 565 3.29 32.59 12.05
C ALA A 565 3.60 34.08 11.79
N ALA A 566 2.67 34.98 12.16
CA ALA A 566 2.85 36.43 12.05
C ALA A 566 3.96 36.95 12.96
N GLN A 567 4.04 36.47 14.19
CA GLN A 567 5.12 36.81 15.13
C GLN A 567 6.48 36.41 14.54
N LEU A 568 6.64 35.16 14.12
CA LEU A 568 7.90 34.67 13.53
C LEU A 568 8.28 35.47 12.27
N ALA A 569 7.30 35.79 11.42
CA ALA A 569 7.53 36.58 10.21
C ALA A 569 7.91 38.04 10.49
N ALA A 570 7.39 38.65 11.56
CA ALA A 570 7.68 40.03 11.94
C ALA A 570 9.02 40.19 12.67
N GLU A 571 9.40 39.19 13.47
CA GLU A 571 10.60 39.26 14.32
C GLU A 571 11.87 38.75 13.64
N HIS A 572 11.76 38.08 12.47
CA HIS A 572 12.88 37.45 11.79
C HIS A 572 13.04 37.93 10.34
N ASP A 573 14.29 37.96 9.86
CA ASP A 573 14.64 38.38 8.50
C ASP A 573 14.33 37.29 7.45
N LEU A 574 14.24 36.03 7.89
CA LEU A 574 13.92 34.87 7.08
C LEU A 574 13.02 33.89 7.87
N LEU A 575 11.87 33.55 7.32
CA LEU A 575 11.02 32.48 7.82
C LEU A 575 11.26 31.21 6.96
N VAL A 576 11.58 30.12 7.60
CA VAL A 576 11.81 28.81 6.96
C VAL A 576 10.71 27.85 7.37
N THR A 577 10.00 27.24 6.41
CA THR A 577 9.07 26.14 6.73
C THR A 577 9.70 24.81 6.35
N VAL A 578 9.55 23.80 7.23
CA VAL A 578 10.13 22.46 7.03
C VAL A 578 9.03 21.41 7.18
N GLU A 579 8.76 20.67 6.09
CA GLU A 579 7.71 19.65 6.01
C GLU A 579 8.17 18.41 5.24
N GLU A 580 7.77 17.22 5.66
CA GLU A 580 7.93 15.99 4.89
C GLU A 580 6.67 15.71 4.07
N GLY A 581 6.39 16.61 3.15
CA GLY A 581 5.27 16.63 2.21
C GLY A 581 5.66 17.40 0.96
N VAL A 582 4.86 17.29 -0.12
CA VAL A 582 5.12 18.05 -1.35
C VAL A 582 4.97 19.55 -1.11
N LEU A 583 5.90 20.34 -1.68
CA LEU A 583 5.89 21.80 -1.55
C LEU A 583 4.65 22.45 -2.20
N ALA A 584 4.14 21.84 -3.27
CA ALA A 584 2.97 22.34 -3.97
C ALA A 584 1.69 22.12 -3.14
N GLY A 585 1.10 23.18 -2.63
CA GLY A 585 -0.09 23.12 -1.78
C GLY A 585 0.15 22.51 -0.38
N GLY A 586 1.40 22.28 0.01
CA GLY A 586 1.77 21.70 1.30
C GLY A 586 1.67 22.67 2.48
N PHE A 587 2.32 22.35 3.60
CA PHE A 587 2.32 23.13 4.82
C PHE A 587 2.93 24.53 4.61
N GLY A 588 4.09 24.62 3.94
CA GLY A 588 4.71 25.92 3.65
C GLY A 588 3.84 26.82 2.75
N SER A 589 3.00 26.23 1.88
CA SER A 589 2.00 27.00 1.12
C SER A 589 0.91 27.52 2.05
N ALA A 590 0.43 26.72 3.01
CA ALA A 590 -0.58 27.15 3.98
C ALA A 590 -0.10 28.34 4.83
N VAL A 591 1.15 28.27 5.30
CA VAL A 591 1.77 29.36 6.07
C VAL A 591 1.85 30.64 5.22
N TRP A 592 2.29 30.52 3.95
CA TRP A 592 2.35 31.65 3.03
C TRP A 592 0.98 32.27 2.77
N GLU A 593 -0.04 31.46 2.48
CA GLU A 593 -1.41 31.90 2.28
C GLU A 593 -1.93 32.66 3.51
N THR A 594 -1.76 32.09 4.71
CA THR A 594 -2.18 32.71 5.98
C THR A 594 -1.53 34.07 6.20
N LEU A 595 -0.23 34.19 5.97
CA LEU A 595 0.51 35.46 6.13
C LEU A 595 0.11 36.48 5.07
N SER A 596 -0.07 36.06 3.82
CA SER A 596 -0.48 36.91 2.71
C SER A 596 -1.90 37.47 2.91
N ASP A 597 -2.82 36.61 3.35
CA ASP A 597 -4.21 37.02 3.70
C ASP A 597 -4.24 38.01 4.89
N GLY A 598 -3.27 37.87 5.81
CA GLY A 598 -2.99 38.81 6.90
C GLY A 598 -2.27 40.09 6.46
N GLY A 599 -2.02 40.29 5.16
CA GLY A 599 -1.35 41.48 4.61
C GLY A 599 0.17 41.49 4.78
N MET A 600 0.80 40.34 5.10
CA MET A 600 2.25 40.18 5.28
C MET A 600 2.90 39.53 4.05
N ALA A 601 4.11 39.96 3.71
CA ALA A 601 4.91 39.35 2.64
C ALA A 601 6.35 39.13 3.13
N PRO A 602 6.58 38.21 4.09
CA PRO A 602 7.90 37.98 4.63
C PRO A 602 8.81 37.30 3.60
N ARG A 603 10.09 37.42 3.79
CA ARG A 603 11.07 36.61 3.08
C ARG A 603 10.97 35.18 3.59
N MET A 604 10.69 34.20 2.69
CA MET A 604 10.38 32.84 3.07
C MET A 604 11.17 31.81 2.27
N LEU A 605 11.67 30.78 2.94
CA LEU A 605 12.27 29.59 2.36
C LEU A 605 11.39 28.37 2.71
N ARG A 606 10.99 27.61 1.70
CA ARG A 606 10.24 26.37 1.93
C ARG A 606 11.13 25.15 1.71
N VAL A 607 11.15 24.24 2.66
CA VAL A 607 11.86 22.97 2.60
C VAL A 607 10.84 21.83 2.66
N GLY A 608 10.83 20.96 1.67
CA GLY A 608 9.92 19.83 1.54
C GLY A 608 10.22 19.05 0.28
N ILE A 609 9.32 18.15 -0.09
CA ILE A 609 9.47 17.28 -1.27
C ILE A 609 9.25 18.12 -2.55
N PRO A 610 10.20 18.12 -3.49
CA PRO A 610 10.08 18.85 -4.75
C PRO A 610 9.00 18.24 -5.67
N ASP A 611 8.62 19.00 -6.73
CA ASP A 611 7.62 18.58 -7.72
C ASP A 611 8.12 17.47 -8.65
N ARG A 612 8.36 16.29 -8.06
CA ARG A 612 8.71 15.05 -8.76
C ARG A 612 8.40 13.85 -7.91
N TYR A 613 8.19 12.69 -8.55
CA TYR A 613 8.11 11.42 -7.83
C TYR A 613 9.51 11.02 -7.33
N VAL A 614 9.61 10.75 -6.03
CA VAL A 614 10.84 10.28 -5.40
C VAL A 614 10.94 8.76 -5.56
N THR A 615 12.11 8.26 -5.91
CA THR A 615 12.37 6.84 -6.13
C THR A 615 12.28 6.01 -4.83
N HIS A 616 12.62 4.74 -4.90
CA HIS A 616 12.73 3.84 -3.75
C HIS A 616 14.16 3.77 -3.22
N GLY A 617 14.33 3.44 -1.95
CA GLY A 617 15.62 3.28 -1.30
C GLY A 617 15.54 3.49 0.21
N ALA A 618 16.68 3.40 0.90
CA ALA A 618 16.72 3.70 2.33
C ALA A 618 16.30 5.16 2.60
N PRO A 619 15.44 5.43 3.61
CA PRO A 619 14.93 6.79 3.87
C PRO A 619 16.01 7.85 3.95
N LYS A 620 17.16 7.54 4.57
CA LYS A 620 18.30 8.47 4.67
C LYS A 620 18.81 8.94 3.30
N LEU A 621 18.90 8.05 2.31
CA LEU A 621 19.34 8.40 0.95
C LEU A 621 18.28 9.24 0.22
N LEU A 622 17.02 8.95 0.44
CA LEU A 622 15.92 9.70 -0.15
C LEU A 622 15.82 11.11 0.45
N HIS A 623 15.98 11.24 1.77
CA HIS A 623 16.04 12.56 2.42
C HIS A 623 17.22 13.40 1.90
N GLU A 624 18.41 12.79 1.71
CA GLU A 624 19.54 13.46 1.09
C GLU A 624 19.25 13.91 -0.34
N GLU A 625 18.64 13.03 -1.15
CA GLU A 625 18.28 13.31 -2.54
C GLU A 625 17.33 14.51 -2.70
N VAL A 626 16.38 14.65 -1.74
CA VAL A 626 15.39 15.75 -1.78
C VAL A 626 15.80 16.97 -0.96
N GLY A 627 16.95 16.92 -0.29
CA GLY A 627 17.43 18.02 0.56
C GLY A 627 16.67 18.17 1.88
N PHE A 628 16.15 17.08 2.43
CA PHE A 628 15.42 17.03 3.70
C PHE A 628 16.29 16.46 4.84
N THR A 629 17.58 16.76 4.85
CA THR A 629 18.47 16.46 5.98
C THR A 629 18.86 17.75 6.72
N PRO A 630 19.26 17.66 8.01
CA PRO A 630 19.69 18.83 8.77
C PRO A 630 20.79 19.64 8.07
N GLU A 631 21.79 18.95 7.50
CA GLU A 631 22.90 19.56 6.79
C GLU A 631 22.42 20.34 5.56
N ARG A 632 21.53 19.74 4.74
CA ARG A 632 20.98 20.39 3.55
C ARG A 632 20.07 21.56 3.90
N ILE A 633 19.31 21.45 4.99
CA ILE A 633 18.47 22.54 5.51
C ILE A 633 19.38 23.70 5.93
N ALA A 634 20.43 23.43 6.70
CA ALA A 634 21.40 24.45 7.14
C ALA A 634 22.08 25.13 5.96
N GLU A 635 22.64 24.39 4.99
CA GLU A 635 23.26 24.92 3.75
C GLU A 635 22.31 25.87 2.99
N ARG A 636 21.03 25.48 2.85
CA ARG A 636 20.02 26.31 2.16
C ARG A 636 19.69 27.59 2.93
N ILE A 637 19.66 27.53 4.26
CA ILE A 637 19.45 28.70 5.12
C ILE A 637 20.65 29.63 5.02
N GLU A 638 21.88 29.12 5.12
CA GLU A 638 23.10 29.92 4.96
C GLU A 638 23.13 30.63 3.60
N ALA A 639 22.88 29.90 2.52
CA ALA A 639 22.81 30.48 1.18
C ALA A 639 21.72 31.56 1.08
N ALA A 640 20.55 31.32 1.72
CA ALA A 640 19.48 32.29 1.76
C ALA A 640 19.85 33.54 2.59
N VAL A 641 20.53 33.41 3.71
CA VAL A 641 20.97 34.54 4.53
C VAL A 641 21.98 35.39 3.77
N LEU A 642 22.91 34.78 3.01
CA LEU A 642 23.91 35.48 2.20
C LEU A 642 23.31 36.20 0.98
N ASP A 643 22.27 35.63 0.37
CA ASP A 643 21.55 36.24 -0.77
C ASP A 643 20.48 37.24 -0.30
N ARG A 644 20.88 38.36 0.27
CA ARG A 644 19.98 39.42 0.75
C ARG A 644 19.17 40.14 -0.35
N ARG A 645 19.39 39.83 -1.63
CA ARG A 645 18.83 40.58 -2.78
C ARG A 645 17.54 39.99 -3.31
N SER A 646 17.18 38.75 -2.96
CA SER A 646 15.99 38.07 -3.48
C SER A 646 14.86 38.08 -2.45
N THR A 647 13.70 38.60 -2.82
CA THR A 647 12.46 38.51 -2.00
C THR A 647 11.94 37.06 -1.95
N PHE A 648 12.26 36.26 -2.95
CA PHE A 648 11.96 34.82 -3.00
C PHE A 648 13.26 34.04 -3.18
N VAL A 649 13.56 33.16 -2.25
CA VAL A 649 14.63 32.18 -2.41
C VAL A 649 14.15 31.12 -3.38
N ARG A 650 14.84 30.99 -4.53
CA ARG A 650 14.51 29.94 -5.51
C ARG A 650 14.67 28.56 -4.87
N VAL A 651 13.66 27.74 -5.03
CA VAL A 651 13.64 26.34 -4.58
C VAL A 651 14.59 25.50 -5.42
#